data_6cef100b52103d0abf516b7ebb375a66
#
_entry.id   6cef100b52103d0abf516b7ebb375a66
#
_cell.length_a   1.000
_cell.length_b   1.000
_cell.length_c   1.000
_cell.angle_alpha   90.00
_cell.angle_beta   90.00
_cell.angle_gamma   90.00
#
_symmetry.space_group_name_H-M   'P 1'
#
loop_
_entity.id
_entity.type
_entity.pdbx_description
1 polymer ?
#
loop_
_entity_poly.entity_id
_entity_poly.type
_entity_poly.pdbx_seq_one_letter_code
_entity_poly.pdbx_strand_id
1 'polypeptide(L)'
;VRAIVTTLIWTLAGCYLLPAILLHIPAIQEMVGEKVAEVVAETLKTNVRVGRVDVGFFNRLVVDGLRIDDQQRQPMIQASRVAAKVDLVSLFQGKVRISSAQLFGLDARLYQKDAHTPPNFQFALDALSDKDNKEPSHIDLAIQSLVVRNGSVRYDQLWQPRKAGLSPSHLHLSQLSGHFVLHTLTPDGLKADIKKLSFCEQSGLQVDALSLHFKADQRQARISDLSLRLPHSLLVVPEVAVSYRMAEGSIDWRTAQGRARIASSHVTVSDLAFLQPGLKDCDRLVSLELEARMAASQLQMSGLRLQSEGLLDTRLTGRVSLKNPANDWQVNIVRLSADLPQLSSLLAQLTQGNTKLPAEVAHLGHINWTGSFAQLHGRMEAKGRLLSDAGFVRLNAALRGREVSGMVETEGFELGRLLSNPDLGGLSAKVEGRALIPQELSQLRFEAKVSVPYFDFKGYRYRQIHLDGAMANDVFDGLLSLDDPNGRIRFQGKVAHLLSLLEKRKQTRMAVDASLTVDNASLSRLQLSDALGARVLSLAARIQGNASSLDDLNGLLELKNFSLRQPGEQILLPYLHAEVVNGVAHRSLRAHTDFADIEIGGRYDYPTLLGRLQNLVGHYLPSLVSPVPSRGNDCVSISATISDTPLLRSLLHLPLTLQAPVELQGVVDGRHGNLQLTAPSLIVSDQQITQATLHLQTADSLHLTFAAHREDKEGTALCVSGYAAAKDDQLRPHIAAQMGGKLPVSAEADANVAFERDRGMLVSRIHLNPSMVKVDTLLFNVLASDITYAHHRLDIDHFEVSNKEQLIGINGQTTGSEDDSLKVTLRNIDVPYILDLVHFKSVEFDGVASGTAYVKKFFTQPTI
;
A
#
# COMPACT_ATOMS: atom_id res chain seq x y z
N VAL A 1 -77.16 74.42 -5.23
CA VAL A 1 -76.15 73.44 -4.93
C VAL A 1 -75.38 72.91 -6.21
N ARG A 2 -76.09 72.60 -7.34
CA ARG A 2 -75.51 72.12 -8.60
C ARG A 2 -74.51 73.17 -9.21
N ALA A 3 -74.92 74.45 -9.30
CA ALA A 3 -74.07 75.52 -9.81
C ALA A 3 -72.80 75.73 -8.99
N ILE A 4 -72.88 75.68 -7.68
CA ILE A 4 -71.75 75.86 -6.78
C ILE A 4 -70.79 74.68 -6.91
N VAL A 5 -71.29 73.41 -7.06
CA VAL A 5 -70.48 72.24 -7.22
C VAL A 5 -69.80 72.24 -8.62
N THR A 6 -70.52 72.67 -9.67
CA THR A 6 -69.94 72.77 -11.03
C THR A 6 -68.87 73.88 -11.07
N THR A 7 -69.09 75.02 -10.46
CA THR A 7 -68.07 76.14 -10.37
C THR A 7 -66.86 75.63 -9.57
N LEU A 8 -67.07 74.95 -8.50
CA LEU A 8 -65.97 74.38 -7.68
C LEU A 8 -65.18 73.32 -8.46
N ILE A 9 -65.81 72.44 -9.26
CA ILE A 9 -65.18 71.48 -10.08
C ILE A 9 -64.33 72.15 -11.19
N TRP A 10 -64.87 73.16 -11.86
CA TRP A 10 -64.18 73.93 -12.87
C TRP A 10 -63.10 74.78 -12.32
N THR A 11 -63.21 75.39 -11.12
CA THR A 11 -62.14 76.11 -10.48
C THR A 11 -61.01 75.12 -10.04
N LEU A 12 -61.34 73.98 -9.44
CA LEU A 12 -60.40 72.96 -9.11
C LEU A 12 -59.71 72.37 -10.37
N ALA A 13 -60.47 72.10 -11.45
CA ALA A 13 -59.94 71.66 -12.70
C ALA A 13 -59.04 72.74 -13.36
N GLY A 14 -59.44 74.02 -13.27
CA GLY A 14 -58.64 75.13 -13.75
C GLY A 14 -57.36 75.35 -12.94
N CYS A 15 -57.47 75.29 -11.64
CA CYS A 15 -56.29 75.29 -10.77
C CYS A 15 -55.28 74.15 -10.95
N TYR A 16 -55.79 73.04 -11.47
CA TYR A 16 -54.92 71.91 -11.79
C TYR A 16 -54.40 71.95 -13.26
N LEU A 17 -55.31 72.29 -14.21
CA LEU A 17 -54.96 72.30 -15.64
C LEU A 17 -54.02 73.45 -16.05
N LEU A 18 -54.22 74.66 -15.42
CA LEU A 18 -53.41 75.85 -15.73
C LEU A 18 -51.94 75.69 -15.39
N PRO A 19 -51.55 75.20 -14.21
CA PRO A 19 -50.17 74.87 -13.90
C PRO A 19 -49.61 73.76 -14.81
N ALA A 20 -50.44 72.76 -15.08
CA ALA A 20 -50.03 71.64 -16.00
C ALA A 20 -49.75 72.14 -17.41
N ILE A 21 -50.58 73.03 -17.95
CA ILE A 21 -50.34 73.63 -19.30
C ILE A 21 -49.10 74.52 -19.29
N LEU A 22 -48.92 75.34 -18.23
CA LEU A 22 -47.76 76.20 -18.10
C LEU A 22 -46.48 75.39 -18.03
N LEU A 23 -46.48 74.30 -17.32
CA LEU A 23 -45.36 73.39 -17.23
C LEU A 23 -45.00 72.66 -18.53
N HIS A 24 -45.81 72.72 -19.57
CA HIS A 24 -45.54 72.19 -20.91
C HIS A 24 -44.88 73.20 -21.85
N ILE A 25 -44.76 74.45 -21.44
CA ILE A 25 -44.10 75.53 -22.18
C ILE A 25 -42.57 75.31 -22.09
N PRO A 26 -41.83 75.16 -23.26
CA PRO A 26 -40.41 74.78 -23.25
C PRO A 26 -39.52 75.68 -22.39
N ALA A 27 -39.76 76.99 -22.36
CA ALA A 27 -39.01 77.95 -21.59
C ALA A 27 -39.21 77.75 -20.08
N ILE A 28 -40.40 77.28 -19.60
CA ILE A 28 -40.67 77.01 -18.19
C ILE A 28 -40.00 75.67 -17.84
N GLN A 29 -40.02 74.71 -18.74
CA GLN A 29 -39.29 73.40 -18.56
C GLN A 29 -37.80 73.65 -18.37
N GLU A 30 -37.17 74.51 -19.20
CA GLU A 30 -35.77 74.84 -19.11
C GLU A 30 -35.42 75.56 -17.78
N MET A 31 -36.20 76.49 -17.38
CA MET A 31 -36.05 77.18 -16.09
C MET A 31 -36.24 76.28 -14.86
N VAL A 32 -37.20 75.34 -14.93
CA VAL A 32 -37.35 74.31 -13.87
C VAL A 32 -36.15 73.35 -13.89
N GLY A 33 -35.61 72.96 -15.06
CA GLY A 33 -34.41 72.11 -15.17
C GLY A 33 -33.18 72.80 -14.59
N GLU A 34 -32.94 74.08 -14.93
CA GLU A 34 -31.82 74.81 -14.40
C GLU A 34 -31.91 74.95 -12.86
N LYS A 35 -33.10 75.23 -12.33
CA LYS A 35 -33.28 75.31 -10.91
C LYS A 35 -33.14 74.03 -10.15
N VAL A 36 -33.59 72.92 -10.72
CA VAL A 36 -33.35 71.56 -10.16
C VAL A 36 -31.86 71.22 -10.20
N ALA A 37 -31.18 71.49 -11.31
CA ALA A 37 -29.76 71.23 -11.43
C ALA A 37 -28.94 72.11 -10.44
N GLU A 38 -29.30 73.38 -10.27
CA GLU A 38 -28.67 74.26 -9.33
C GLU A 38 -28.83 73.80 -7.86
N VAL A 39 -30.04 73.42 -7.44
CA VAL A 39 -30.33 72.93 -6.08
C VAL A 39 -29.59 71.61 -5.83
N VAL A 40 -29.58 70.68 -6.80
CA VAL A 40 -28.82 69.42 -6.67
C VAL A 40 -27.30 69.69 -6.66
N ALA A 41 -26.82 70.62 -7.47
CA ALA A 41 -25.40 71.01 -7.51
C ALA A 41 -24.93 71.64 -6.19
N GLU A 42 -25.74 72.56 -5.62
CA GLU A 42 -25.47 73.16 -4.31
C GLU A 42 -25.44 72.12 -3.19
N THR A 43 -26.43 71.20 -3.19
CA THR A 43 -26.55 70.19 -2.13
C THR A 43 -25.37 69.17 -2.22
N LEU A 44 -25.02 68.69 -3.43
CA LEU A 44 -23.91 67.78 -3.65
C LEU A 44 -22.56 68.46 -3.72
N LYS A 45 -22.50 69.81 -3.76
CA LYS A 45 -21.28 70.59 -3.90
C LYS A 45 -20.43 70.15 -5.07
N THR A 46 -21.07 69.71 -6.19
CA THR A 46 -20.41 69.27 -7.37
C THR A 46 -21.13 69.72 -8.65
N ASN A 47 -20.47 69.49 -9.80
CA ASN A 47 -21.07 69.89 -11.07
C ASN A 47 -22.18 68.91 -11.47
N VAL A 48 -23.38 69.42 -11.64
CA VAL A 48 -24.55 68.68 -12.12
C VAL A 48 -25.01 69.31 -13.41
N ARG A 49 -25.15 68.49 -14.45
CA ARG A 49 -25.69 68.92 -15.73
C ARG A 49 -26.94 68.10 -16.04
N VAL A 50 -27.94 68.78 -16.49
CA VAL A 50 -29.15 68.19 -17.02
C VAL A 50 -29.35 68.64 -18.45
N GLY A 51 -29.76 67.74 -19.30
CA GLY A 51 -30.15 68.10 -20.67
C GLY A 51 -31.59 68.68 -20.70
N ARG A 52 -32.45 67.97 -21.38
CA ARG A 52 -33.83 68.36 -21.46
C ARG A 52 -34.64 67.97 -20.24
N VAL A 53 -35.46 68.85 -19.70
CA VAL A 53 -36.44 68.60 -18.62
C VAL A 53 -37.81 68.65 -19.17
N ASP A 54 -38.64 67.63 -18.90
CA ASP A 54 -40.02 67.53 -19.27
C ASP A 54 -40.86 67.26 -18.01
N VAL A 55 -41.96 67.93 -17.90
CA VAL A 55 -42.90 67.74 -16.76
C VAL A 55 -44.13 67.02 -17.26
N GLY A 56 -44.22 65.72 -16.89
CA GLY A 56 -45.31 64.86 -17.25
C GLY A 56 -46.57 65.06 -16.34
N PHE A 57 -47.65 64.44 -16.74
CA PHE A 57 -48.88 64.42 -15.93
C PHE A 57 -48.61 63.76 -14.55
N PHE A 58 -49.37 64.19 -13.55
CA PHE A 58 -49.31 63.66 -12.18
C PHE A 58 -47.96 63.80 -11.44
N ASN A 59 -47.36 64.97 -11.47
CA ASN A 59 -46.11 65.27 -10.67
C ASN A 59 -44.88 64.49 -11.08
N ARG A 60 -44.83 64.05 -12.35
CA ARG A 60 -43.70 63.36 -12.87
C ARG A 60 -42.73 64.29 -13.59
N LEU A 61 -41.53 64.43 -13.04
CA LEU A 61 -40.42 65.10 -13.71
C LEU A 61 -39.60 64.15 -14.50
N VAL A 62 -39.35 64.41 -15.76
CA VAL A 62 -38.49 63.62 -16.61
C VAL A 62 -37.30 64.48 -17.02
N VAL A 63 -36.11 64.01 -16.71
CA VAL A 63 -34.84 64.64 -17.05
C VAL A 63 -34.11 63.74 -18.05
N ASP A 64 -33.86 64.24 -19.24
CA ASP A 64 -33.05 63.56 -20.23
C ASP A 64 -31.58 64.05 -20.11
N GLY A 65 -30.61 63.09 -20.06
CA GLY A 65 -29.20 63.42 -20.06
C GLY A 65 -28.68 63.99 -18.71
N LEU A 66 -28.98 63.31 -17.60
CA LEU A 66 -28.40 63.66 -16.30
C LEU A 66 -26.93 63.24 -16.27
N ARG A 67 -26.08 64.19 -15.78
CA ARG A 67 -24.69 63.94 -15.47
C ARG A 67 -24.32 64.58 -14.14
N ILE A 68 -23.72 63.80 -13.26
CA ILE A 68 -23.15 64.23 -11.98
C ILE A 68 -21.66 63.89 -12.01
N ASP A 69 -20.83 64.90 -11.83
CA ASP A 69 -19.40 64.74 -11.77
C ASP A 69 -18.97 64.47 -10.29
N ASP A 70 -17.82 63.86 -10.13
CA ASP A 70 -17.18 63.69 -8.81
C ASP A 70 -16.44 64.96 -8.38
N GLN A 71 -15.81 64.97 -7.21
CA GLN A 71 -15.07 66.11 -6.66
C GLN A 71 -13.82 66.44 -7.52
N GLN A 72 -13.38 65.56 -8.41
CA GLN A 72 -12.32 65.73 -9.38
C GLN A 72 -12.83 66.19 -10.77
N ARG A 73 -14.14 66.51 -10.88
CA ARG A 73 -14.81 66.91 -12.11
C ARG A 73 -14.86 65.81 -13.18
N GLN A 74 -14.72 64.56 -12.77
CA GLN A 74 -14.90 63.40 -13.68
C GLN A 74 -16.34 62.92 -13.64
N PRO A 75 -16.88 62.42 -14.77
CA PRO A 75 -18.24 61.88 -14.80
C PRO A 75 -18.35 60.69 -13.85
N MET A 76 -19.11 60.84 -12.75
CA MET A 76 -19.34 59.80 -11.75
C MET A 76 -20.65 59.05 -12.05
N ILE A 77 -21.72 59.78 -12.29
CA ILE A 77 -23.04 59.21 -12.58
C ILE A 77 -23.58 59.86 -13.84
N GLN A 78 -23.99 59.06 -14.80
CA GLN A 78 -24.71 59.50 -15.98
C GLN A 78 -25.98 58.69 -16.10
N ALA A 79 -27.04 59.30 -16.57
CA ALA A 79 -28.28 58.56 -16.89
C ALA A 79 -28.90 59.16 -18.15
N SER A 80 -29.28 58.31 -19.12
CA SER A 80 -29.90 58.74 -20.34
C SER A 80 -31.23 59.43 -20.07
N ARG A 81 -31.99 58.88 -19.09
CA ARG A 81 -33.28 59.48 -18.63
C ARG A 81 -33.49 59.17 -17.14
N VAL A 82 -33.92 60.17 -16.42
CA VAL A 82 -34.40 60.07 -15.02
C VAL A 82 -35.85 60.54 -14.97
N ALA A 83 -36.73 59.67 -14.52
CA ALA A 83 -38.11 60.03 -14.31
C ALA A 83 -38.39 59.97 -12.78
N ALA A 84 -38.68 61.11 -12.19
CA ALA A 84 -38.91 61.23 -10.73
C ALA A 84 -40.31 61.71 -10.43
N LYS A 85 -40.93 61.08 -9.45
CA LYS A 85 -42.16 61.63 -8.88
C LYS A 85 -41.81 62.68 -7.81
N VAL A 86 -42.10 63.99 -8.14
CA VAL A 86 -41.71 65.10 -7.32
C VAL A 86 -42.97 65.70 -6.73
N ASP A 87 -42.90 66.15 -5.48
CA ASP A 87 -43.94 66.93 -4.90
C ASP A 87 -43.81 68.39 -5.42
N LEU A 88 -44.65 68.76 -6.36
CA LEU A 88 -44.63 70.07 -7.01
C LEU A 88 -44.90 71.23 -6.03
N VAL A 89 -45.68 71.02 -4.99
CA VAL A 89 -45.94 72.03 -3.98
C VAL A 89 -44.66 72.34 -3.21
N SER A 90 -43.92 71.32 -2.80
CA SER A 90 -42.64 71.46 -2.14
C SER A 90 -41.58 72.08 -3.07
N LEU A 91 -41.62 71.74 -4.38
CA LEU A 91 -40.71 72.30 -5.37
C LEU A 91 -40.88 73.82 -5.52
N PHE A 92 -42.11 74.33 -5.56
CA PHE A 92 -42.36 75.75 -5.60
C PHE A 92 -41.91 76.45 -4.32
N GLN A 93 -41.80 75.76 -3.19
CA GLN A 93 -41.23 76.24 -1.94
C GLN A 93 -39.70 76.09 -1.84
N GLY A 94 -39.03 75.74 -2.96
CA GLY A 94 -37.59 75.53 -3.01
C GLY A 94 -37.09 74.21 -2.38
N LYS A 95 -38.01 73.30 -2.14
CA LYS A 95 -37.66 71.92 -1.60
C LYS A 95 -37.93 70.88 -2.61
N VAL A 96 -36.96 70.09 -2.92
CA VAL A 96 -37.08 68.91 -3.83
C VAL A 96 -37.38 67.62 -3.03
N ARG A 97 -38.64 67.19 -3.07
CA ARG A 97 -39.07 65.91 -2.43
C ARG A 97 -39.37 64.88 -3.51
N ILE A 98 -38.56 63.78 -3.54
CA ILE A 98 -38.69 62.72 -4.51
C ILE A 98 -39.23 61.49 -3.80
N SER A 99 -40.40 60.99 -4.22
CA SER A 99 -41.03 59.79 -3.67
C SER A 99 -40.74 58.55 -4.45
N SER A 100 -40.49 58.67 -5.74
CA SER A 100 -40.01 57.55 -6.58
C SER A 100 -39.11 58.06 -7.72
N ALA A 101 -38.15 57.23 -8.12
CA ALA A 101 -37.25 57.53 -9.22
C ALA A 101 -37.10 56.33 -10.16
N GLN A 102 -37.04 56.62 -11.46
CA GLN A 102 -36.73 55.62 -12.49
C GLN A 102 -35.53 56.13 -13.29
N LEU A 103 -34.46 55.33 -13.29
CA LEU A 103 -33.20 55.59 -14.00
C LEU A 103 -33.12 54.69 -15.23
N PHE A 104 -32.95 55.27 -16.39
CA PHE A 104 -32.76 54.56 -17.65
C PHE A 104 -31.36 54.86 -18.20
N GLY A 105 -30.66 53.78 -18.60
CA GLY A 105 -29.31 53.90 -19.14
C GLY A 105 -28.34 54.52 -18.15
N LEU A 106 -28.40 54.13 -16.88
CA LEU A 106 -27.44 54.50 -15.84
C LEU A 106 -26.03 54.04 -16.20
N ASP A 107 -25.05 54.98 -16.19
CA ASP A 107 -23.64 54.62 -16.23
C ASP A 107 -22.99 55.27 -14.98
N ALA A 108 -22.65 54.42 -14.00
CA ALA A 108 -22.02 54.86 -12.75
C ALA A 108 -20.57 54.38 -12.70
N ARG A 109 -19.65 55.36 -12.53
CA ARG A 109 -18.19 55.10 -12.44
C ARG A 109 -17.71 55.46 -11.04
N LEU A 110 -17.69 54.47 -10.20
CA LEU A 110 -17.33 54.58 -8.79
C LEU A 110 -15.92 54.05 -8.59
N TYR A 111 -15.12 54.74 -7.84
CA TYR A 111 -13.76 54.27 -7.54
C TYR A 111 -13.29 54.81 -6.19
N GLN A 112 -12.29 54.10 -5.66
CA GLN A 112 -11.52 54.51 -4.51
C GLN A 112 -10.05 54.52 -4.91
N LYS A 113 -9.34 55.63 -4.67
CA LYS A 113 -7.96 55.82 -5.16
C LYS A 113 -6.94 55.03 -4.35
N ASP A 114 -7.05 55.02 -3.06
CA ASP A 114 -6.20 54.33 -2.09
C ASP A 114 -6.99 53.97 -0.83
N ALA A 115 -6.36 53.19 0.08
CA ALA A 115 -7.02 52.69 1.29
C ALA A 115 -7.42 53.77 2.30
N HIS A 116 -6.82 54.98 2.21
CA HIS A 116 -7.01 56.08 3.15
C HIS A 116 -7.92 57.16 2.59
N THR A 117 -8.09 57.22 1.29
CA THR A 117 -8.94 58.19 0.61
C THR A 117 -10.36 57.63 0.52
N PRO A 118 -11.40 58.42 0.88
CA PRO A 118 -12.78 57.98 0.73
C PRO A 118 -13.12 57.76 -0.75
N PRO A 119 -14.09 56.85 -1.06
CA PRO A 119 -14.57 56.65 -2.40
C PRO A 119 -15.07 57.96 -3.05
N ASN A 120 -14.96 58.06 -4.38
CA ASN A 120 -15.34 59.25 -5.14
C ASN A 120 -16.84 59.61 -5.00
N PHE A 121 -17.68 58.75 -4.46
CA PHE A 121 -19.11 58.98 -4.20
C PHE A 121 -19.41 59.30 -2.74
N GLN A 122 -18.44 59.27 -1.81
CA GLN A 122 -18.66 59.47 -0.38
C GLN A 122 -19.29 60.81 -0.09
N PHE A 123 -18.80 61.87 -0.76
CA PHE A 123 -19.35 63.22 -0.59
C PHE A 123 -20.86 63.28 -0.88
N ALA A 124 -21.35 62.47 -1.82
CA ALA A 124 -22.77 62.44 -2.15
C ALA A 124 -23.58 61.73 -1.04
N LEU A 125 -23.01 60.68 -0.46
CA LEU A 125 -23.60 60.00 0.68
C LEU A 125 -23.64 60.89 1.92
N ASP A 126 -22.55 61.61 2.17
CA ASP A 126 -22.44 62.55 3.32
C ASP A 126 -23.44 63.69 3.18
N ALA A 127 -23.55 64.27 1.98
CA ALA A 127 -24.53 65.33 1.70
C ALA A 127 -25.99 64.86 1.86
N LEU A 128 -26.27 63.60 1.62
CA LEU A 128 -27.62 63.04 1.79
C LEU A 128 -27.90 62.54 3.21
N SER A 129 -26.90 62.31 4.03
CA SER A 129 -26.99 61.77 5.40
C SER A 129 -26.88 62.84 6.49
N ASP A 130 -26.37 64.05 6.14
CA ASP A 130 -26.10 65.13 7.10
C ASP A 130 -27.42 65.77 7.66
N LYS A 131 -27.86 65.24 8.79
CA LYS A 131 -29.05 65.71 9.53
C LYS A 131 -28.75 66.74 10.63
N ASP A 132 -27.47 67.08 10.85
CA ASP A 132 -27.02 67.97 11.92
C ASP A 132 -26.96 69.44 11.47
N ASN A 133 -27.17 69.70 10.16
CA ASN A 133 -27.28 71.08 9.71
C ASN A 133 -28.63 71.70 10.13
N LYS A 134 -28.58 72.80 10.95
CA LYS A 134 -29.70 73.51 11.44
C LYS A 134 -30.51 74.26 10.37
N GLU A 135 -30.06 74.24 9.12
CA GLU A 135 -30.83 74.75 7.98
C GLU A 135 -31.55 73.53 7.31
N PRO A 136 -32.85 73.68 7.00
CA PRO A 136 -33.60 72.59 6.37
C PRO A 136 -33.00 72.32 5.00
N SER A 137 -32.42 71.09 4.82
CA SER A 137 -31.89 70.67 3.54
C SER A 137 -32.93 70.86 2.45
N HIS A 138 -32.55 71.51 1.34
CA HIS A 138 -33.46 71.78 0.24
C HIS A 138 -33.87 70.53 -0.53
N ILE A 139 -33.29 69.40 -0.21
CA ILE A 139 -33.60 68.06 -0.83
C ILE A 139 -34.04 67.09 0.25
N ASP A 140 -35.26 66.63 0.18
CA ASP A 140 -35.82 65.52 0.94
C ASP A 140 -36.00 64.32 0.03
N LEU A 141 -34.97 63.41 0.01
CA LEU A 141 -34.97 62.18 -0.77
C LEU A 141 -35.72 61.11 0.01
N ALA A 142 -37.04 61.22 0.09
CA ALA A 142 -37.90 60.15 0.58
C ALA A 142 -38.21 59.12 -0.52
N ILE A 143 -37.17 58.61 -1.19
CA ILE A 143 -37.30 57.72 -2.31
C ILE A 143 -37.84 56.38 -1.78
N GLN A 144 -39.14 56.20 -1.89
CA GLN A 144 -39.81 54.95 -1.52
C GLN A 144 -39.63 53.85 -2.58
N SER A 145 -39.42 54.22 -3.86
CA SER A 145 -39.29 53.31 -4.97
C SER A 145 -38.23 53.81 -5.94
N LEU A 146 -37.22 52.99 -6.17
CA LEU A 146 -36.17 53.21 -7.18
C LEU A 146 -36.21 52.07 -8.23
N VAL A 147 -36.41 52.45 -9.49
CA VAL A 147 -36.34 51.52 -10.62
C VAL A 147 -35.14 51.90 -11.48
N VAL A 148 -34.27 50.98 -11.70
CA VAL A 148 -33.14 51.11 -12.66
C VAL A 148 -33.43 50.20 -13.84
N ARG A 149 -33.20 50.66 -15.05
CA ARG A 149 -33.35 49.90 -16.29
C ARG A 149 -32.15 50.08 -17.21
N ASN A 150 -31.55 48.97 -17.61
CA ASN A 150 -30.40 48.89 -18.51
C ASN A 150 -29.26 49.82 -18.04
N GLY A 151 -28.83 49.61 -16.78
CA GLY A 151 -27.71 50.36 -16.22
C GLY A 151 -26.38 49.64 -16.35
N SER A 152 -25.33 50.41 -16.14
CA SER A 152 -23.97 49.93 -15.95
C SER A 152 -23.38 50.56 -14.69
N VAL A 153 -22.79 49.75 -13.82
CA VAL A 153 -22.13 50.25 -12.60
C VAL A 153 -20.77 49.64 -12.51
N ARG A 154 -19.76 50.49 -12.46
CA ARG A 154 -18.39 50.10 -12.26
C ARG A 154 -17.87 50.62 -10.94
N TYR A 155 -17.23 49.72 -10.15
CA TYR A 155 -16.52 50.09 -8.93
C TYR A 155 -15.13 49.49 -8.93
N ASP A 156 -14.11 50.33 -8.75
CA ASP A 156 -12.73 49.96 -8.74
C ASP A 156 -11.97 50.51 -7.52
N GLN A 157 -11.33 49.65 -6.74
CA GLN A 157 -10.29 50.02 -5.78
C GLN A 157 -8.93 50.00 -6.50
N LEU A 158 -8.44 51.20 -6.89
CA LEU A 158 -7.33 51.35 -7.82
C LEU A 158 -5.98 50.80 -7.31
N TRP A 159 -5.83 50.64 -5.99
CA TRP A 159 -4.63 50.08 -5.39
C TRP A 159 -4.66 48.52 -5.28
N GLN A 160 -5.79 47.89 -5.46
CA GLN A 160 -5.93 46.48 -5.38
C GLN A 160 -5.59 45.81 -6.74
N PRO A 161 -4.83 44.72 -6.76
CA PRO A 161 -4.62 43.99 -7.99
C PRO A 161 -5.90 43.32 -8.47
N ARG A 162 -6.13 43.26 -9.78
CA ARG A 162 -7.24 42.52 -10.36
C ARG A 162 -6.95 41.03 -10.26
N LYS A 163 -7.91 40.28 -9.76
CA LYS A 163 -7.88 38.82 -9.64
C LYS A 163 -8.84 38.22 -10.66
N ALA A 164 -8.53 36.99 -11.07
CA ALA A 164 -9.48 36.21 -11.87
C ALA A 164 -10.72 35.86 -11.00
N GLY A 165 -11.90 35.90 -11.60
CA GLY A 165 -13.17 35.66 -10.92
C GLY A 165 -13.77 36.92 -10.28
N LEU A 166 -14.82 36.75 -9.47
CA LEU A 166 -15.51 37.84 -8.82
C LEU A 166 -14.63 38.50 -7.77
N SER A 167 -14.41 39.81 -7.93
CA SER A 167 -13.63 40.59 -7.01
C SER A 167 -14.46 41.77 -6.46
N PRO A 168 -14.74 41.82 -5.16
CA PRO A 168 -15.44 42.96 -4.55
C PRO A 168 -14.71 44.28 -4.75
N SER A 169 -13.41 44.28 -4.98
CA SER A 169 -12.58 45.46 -5.25
C SER A 169 -12.66 45.97 -6.68
N HIS A 170 -13.20 45.15 -7.59
CA HIS A 170 -13.31 45.44 -9.01
C HIS A 170 -14.60 44.87 -9.56
N LEU A 171 -15.71 45.58 -9.40
CA LEU A 171 -17.04 45.17 -9.86
C LEU A 171 -17.41 45.92 -11.14
N HIS A 172 -17.88 45.21 -12.13
CA HIS A 172 -18.42 45.80 -13.35
C HIS A 172 -19.73 45.10 -13.69
N LEU A 173 -20.82 45.74 -13.23
CA LEU A 173 -22.20 45.32 -13.49
C LEU A 173 -22.67 45.94 -14.79
N SER A 174 -23.15 45.15 -15.69
CA SER A 174 -23.76 45.54 -16.98
C SER A 174 -25.19 45.00 -17.04
N GLN A 175 -26.01 45.59 -17.92
CA GLN A 175 -27.42 45.22 -18.08
C GLN A 175 -28.23 45.29 -16.76
N LEU A 176 -27.78 46.13 -15.84
CA LEU A 176 -28.37 46.28 -14.52
C LEU A 176 -29.82 46.75 -14.63
N SER A 177 -30.72 45.95 -14.13
CA SER A 177 -32.12 46.31 -14.02
C SER A 177 -32.63 45.89 -12.64
N GLY A 178 -33.21 46.85 -11.91
CA GLY A 178 -33.61 46.60 -10.53
C GLY A 178 -34.83 47.45 -10.11
N HIS A 179 -35.61 46.91 -9.18
CA HIS A 179 -36.70 47.59 -8.51
C HIS A 179 -36.49 47.45 -7.01
N PHE A 180 -36.15 48.57 -6.40
CA PHE A 180 -35.86 48.67 -4.98
C PHE A 180 -36.98 49.49 -4.32
N VAL A 181 -37.50 49.07 -3.19
CA VAL A 181 -38.49 49.74 -2.39
C VAL A 181 -37.92 49.97 -1.00
N LEU A 182 -37.79 51.25 -0.63
CA LEU A 182 -37.32 51.65 0.68
C LEU A 182 -38.52 52.06 1.55
N HIS A 183 -38.79 51.27 2.59
CA HIS A 183 -39.92 51.56 3.49
C HIS A 183 -39.54 52.49 4.64
N THR A 184 -38.33 52.27 5.17
CA THR A 184 -37.83 53.03 6.31
C THR A 184 -36.31 53.17 6.19
N LEU A 185 -35.80 54.33 6.34
CA LEU A 185 -34.38 54.65 6.51
C LEU A 185 -34.28 55.64 7.65
N THR A 186 -33.97 55.16 8.84
CA THR A 186 -33.82 55.98 10.05
C THR A 186 -32.49 55.61 10.71
N PRO A 187 -31.91 56.43 11.58
CA PRO A 187 -30.72 56.02 12.34
C PRO A 187 -30.90 54.71 13.13
N ASP A 188 -32.17 54.41 13.48
CA ASP A 188 -32.51 53.24 14.28
C ASP A 188 -32.91 52.02 13.48
N GLY A 189 -33.08 52.14 12.14
CA GLY A 189 -33.39 50.97 11.33
C GLY A 189 -33.56 51.23 9.84
N LEU A 190 -33.32 50.14 9.09
CA LEU A 190 -33.48 50.05 7.64
C LEU A 190 -34.48 48.95 7.30
N LYS A 191 -35.51 49.27 6.50
CA LYS A 191 -36.42 48.31 5.90
C LYS A 191 -36.51 48.57 4.40
N ALA A 192 -36.08 47.57 3.62
CA ALA A 192 -36.02 47.66 2.16
C ALA A 192 -36.41 46.36 1.50
N ASP A 193 -37.05 46.47 0.35
CA ASP A 193 -37.36 45.33 -0.51
C ASP A 193 -36.58 45.44 -1.82
N ILE A 194 -35.97 44.40 -2.25
CA ILE A 194 -35.57 44.21 -3.62
C ILE A 194 -36.66 43.36 -4.28
N LYS A 195 -37.50 43.99 -5.08
CA LYS A 195 -38.59 43.31 -5.77
C LYS A 195 -38.08 42.48 -6.94
N LYS A 196 -37.08 43.00 -7.65
CA LYS A 196 -36.37 42.32 -8.74
C LYS A 196 -35.04 43.02 -8.99
N LEU A 197 -34.01 42.26 -9.13
CA LEU A 197 -32.69 42.76 -9.54
C LEU A 197 -32.08 41.75 -10.51
N SER A 198 -31.63 42.22 -11.67
CA SER A 198 -30.89 41.43 -12.67
C SER A 198 -29.69 42.22 -13.16
N PHE A 199 -28.60 41.51 -13.43
CA PHE A 199 -27.35 42.07 -13.96
C PHE A 199 -26.43 41.00 -14.48
N CYS A 200 -25.47 41.40 -15.29
CA CYS A 200 -24.31 40.62 -15.66
C CYS A 200 -23.05 41.29 -15.11
N GLU A 201 -22.20 40.51 -14.43
CA GLU A 201 -20.91 40.95 -13.90
C GLU A 201 -19.76 40.40 -14.80
N GLN A 202 -18.68 41.19 -14.91
CA GLN A 202 -17.57 40.93 -15.80
C GLN A 202 -16.88 39.58 -15.56
N SER A 203 -16.92 39.02 -14.33
CA SER A 203 -16.40 37.68 -13.99
C SER A 203 -17.21 36.53 -14.57
N GLY A 204 -18.36 36.83 -15.21
CA GLY A 204 -19.27 35.82 -15.74
C GLY A 204 -20.46 35.53 -14.81
N LEU A 205 -20.57 36.16 -13.67
CA LEU A 205 -21.80 36.05 -12.86
C LEU A 205 -22.95 36.73 -13.56
N GLN A 206 -23.95 35.94 -13.93
CA GLN A 206 -25.21 36.40 -14.47
C GLN A 206 -26.33 36.18 -13.44
N VAL A 207 -26.97 37.24 -13.02
CA VAL A 207 -28.14 37.20 -12.14
C VAL A 207 -29.37 37.54 -12.96
N ASP A 208 -30.24 36.55 -13.20
CA ASP A 208 -31.47 36.72 -13.97
C ASP A 208 -32.58 37.36 -13.10
N ALA A 209 -32.62 36.98 -11.83
CA ALA A 209 -33.51 37.60 -10.89
C ALA A 209 -33.04 37.41 -9.44
N LEU A 210 -32.98 38.49 -8.67
CA LEU A 210 -32.81 38.45 -7.23
C LEU A 210 -33.98 39.23 -6.61
N SER A 211 -34.63 38.64 -5.62
CA SER A 211 -35.62 39.30 -4.79
C SER A 211 -35.37 38.97 -3.31
N LEU A 212 -35.63 39.92 -2.44
CA LEU A 212 -35.56 39.74 -0.99
C LEU A 212 -36.27 40.85 -0.23
N HIS A 213 -36.60 40.57 1.03
CA HIS A 213 -37.01 41.56 2.00
C HIS A 213 -35.91 41.68 3.06
N PHE A 214 -35.44 42.90 3.27
CA PHE A 214 -34.42 43.20 4.27
C PHE A 214 -34.96 44.10 5.36
N LYS A 215 -34.69 43.73 6.61
CA LYS A 215 -34.97 44.53 7.78
C LYS A 215 -33.80 44.47 8.74
N ALA A 216 -33.28 45.62 9.14
CA ALA A 216 -32.22 45.68 10.15
C ALA A 216 -32.49 46.85 11.10
N ASP A 217 -32.10 46.66 12.37
CA ASP A 217 -32.07 47.69 13.38
C ASP A 217 -30.82 47.52 14.27
N GLN A 218 -30.64 48.32 15.29
CA GLN A 218 -29.45 48.28 16.16
C GLN A 218 -29.28 46.99 16.93
N ARG A 219 -30.26 46.02 16.88
CA ARG A 219 -30.26 44.78 17.65
C ARG A 219 -30.42 43.54 16.78
N GLN A 220 -30.98 43.68 15.60
CA GLN A 220 -31.27 42.54 14.73
C GLN A 220 -31.22 42.92 13.26
N ALA A 221 -30.85 41.93 12.44
CA ALA A 221 -30.96 41.97 10.99
C ALA A 221 -31.70 40.74 10.50
N ARG A 222 -32.59 40.90 9.54
CA ARG A 222 -33.37 39.82 8.94
C ARG A 222 -33.46 40.02 7.45
N ILE A 223 -33.18 38.93 6.72
CA ILE A 223 -33.48 38.74 5.30
C ILE A 223 -34.58 37.69 5.25
N SER A 224 -35.67 37.99 4.52
CA SER A 224 -36.71 37.02 4.27
C SER A 224 -37.03 36.93 2.78
N ASP A 225 -37.54 35.76 2.40
CA ASP A 225 -38.02 35.45 1.05
C ASP A 225 -36.99 35.78 -0.03
N LEU A 226 -35.68 35.53 0.27
CA LEU A 226 -34.63 35.66 -0.72
C LEU A 226 -34.76 34.56 -1.77
N SER A 227 -34.87 35.00 -3.02
CA SER A 227 -34.85 34.11 -4.20
C SER A 227 -33.82 34.66 -5.17
N LEU A 228 -32.78 33.87 -5.42
CA LEU A 228 -31.72 34.16 -6.39
C LEU A 228 -31.83 33.18 -7.54
N ARG A 229 -32.03 33.68 -8.74
CA ARG A 229 -32.03 32.91 -9.98
C ARG A 229 -30.83 33.28 -10.81
N LEU A 230 -30.04 32.29 -11.14
CA LEU A 230 -28.97 32.33 -12.13
C LEU A 230 -29.43 31.55 -13.38
N PRO A 231 -28.70 31.50 -14.48
CA PRO A 231 -29.15 30.84 -15.71
C PRO A 231 -29.67 29.40 -15.53
N HIS A 232 -28.96 28.60 -14.68
CA HIS A 232 -29.29 27.20 -14.43
C HIS A 232 -29.50 26.88 -12.95
N SER A 233 -29.48 27.89 -12.07
CA SER A 233 -29.57 27.74 -10.61
C SER A 233 -30.71 28.53 -9.99
N LEU A 234 -31.26 27.98 -8.93
CA LEU A 234 -32.25 28.66 -8.09
C LEU A 234 -31.90 28.44 -6.63
N LEU A 235 -31.60 29.52 -5.92
CA LEU A 235 -31.36 29.51 -4.47
C LEU A 235 -32.53 30.20 -3.77
N VAL A 236 -33.17 29.48 -2.87
CA VAL A 236 -34.32 29.96 -2.08
C VAL A 236 -33.93 29.97 -0.61
N VAL A 237 -33.95 31.17 -0.01
CA VAL A 237 -33.61 31.39 1.40
C VAL A 237 -34.80 32.04 2.09
N PRO A 238 -35.69 31.25 2.71
CA PRO A 238 -36.88 31.76 3.38
C PRO A 238 -36.56 32.75 4.49
N GLU A 239 -35.51 32.49 5.24
CA GLU A 239 -35.13 33.36 6.34
C GLU A 239 -33.66 33.28 6.71
N VAL A 240 -33.03 34.42 6.87
CA VAL A 240 -31.78 34.59 7.66
C VAL A 240 -32.08 35.69 8.68
N ALA A 241 -31.96 35.35 9.95
CA ALA A 241 -32.16 36.30 11.04
C ALA A 241 -30.99 36.25 12.00
N VAL A 242 -30.45 37.39 12.35
CA VAL A 242 -29.34 37.54 13.30
C VAL A 242 -29.71 38.64 14.31
N SER A 243 -29.61 38.33 15.58
CA SER A 243 -29.64 39.30 16.66
C SER A 243 -28.22 39.48 17.22
N TYR A 244 -27.87 40.71 17.53
CA TYR A 244 -26.53 41.10 17.97
C TYR A 244 -26.58 42.27 18.94
N ARG A 245 -25.46 42.52 19.61
CA ARG A 245 -25.25 43.74 20.40
C ARG A 245 -24.20 44.59 19.68
N MET A 246 -24.41 45.89 19.72
CA MET A 246 -23.43 46.84 19.28
C MET A 246 -22.45 47.14 20.42
N ALA A 247 -21.16 47.14 20.15
CA ALA A 247 -20.10 47.55 21.05
C ALA A 247 -19.16 48.48 20.28
N GLU A 248 -18.95 49.69 20.81
CA GLU A 248 -18.05 50.68 20.19
C GLU A 248 -18.34 50.97 18.70
N GLY A 249 -19.60 51.04 18.32
CA GLY A 249 -20.00 51.29 16.93
C GLY A 249 -19.90 50.10 15.99
N SER A 250 -19.53 48.92 16.48
CA SER A 250 -19.44 47.69 15.69
C SER A 250 -20.28 46.55 16.28
N ILE A 251 -20.58 45.55 15.45
CA ILE A 251 -21.35 44.37 15.89
C ILE A 251 -20.44 43.46 16.72
N ASP A 252 -20.82 43.17 17.97
CA ASP A 252 -20.17 42.15 18.77
C ASP A 252 -20.69 40.76 18.38
N TRP A 253 -19.97 40.12 17.44
CA TRP A 253 -20.28 38.77 16.94
C TRP A 253 -20.23 37.65 18.00
N ARG A 254 -19.61 37.91 19.16
CA ARG A 254 -19.55 36.92 20.26
C ARG A 254 -20.91 36.77 20.94
N THR A 255 -21.73 37.81 20.89
CA THR A 255 -23.08 37.82 21.45
C THR A 255 -24.14 37.51 20.42
N ALA A 256 -23.75 37.39 19.16
CA ALA A 256 -24.67 37.18 18.07
C ALA A 256 -25.39 35.83 18.19
N GLN A 257 -26.69 35.88 17.93
CA GLN A 257 -27.55 34.71 17.79
C GLN A 257 -28.23 34.79 16.44
N GLY A 258 -28.32 33.68 15.76
CA GLY A 258 -28.89 33.70 14.44
C GLY A 258 -29.52 32.37 14.02
N ARG A 259 -30.33 32.47 12.97
CA ARG A 259 -30.85 31.33 12.26
C ARG A 259 -30.82 31.59 10.77
N ALA A 260 -30.51 30.55 10.00
CA ALA A 260 -30.54 30.60 8.56
C ALA A 260 -31.21 29.33 8.05
N ARG A 261 -32.05 29.46 7.06
CA ARG A 261 -32.71 28.36 6.38
C ARG A 261 -32.59 28.56 4.87
N ILE A 262 -32.04 27.58 4.22
CA ILE A 262 -32.07 27.41 2.75
C ILE A 262 -33.07 26.32 2.48
N ALA A 263 -34.14 26.64 1.73
CA ALA A 263 -35.13 25.65 1.31
C ALA A 263 -34.59 24.85 0.11
N SER A 264 -35.33 23.89 -0.40
CA SER A 264 -34.96 23.11 -1.60
C SER A 264 -34.50 24.04 -2.72
N SER A 265 -33.21 24.11 -2.86
CA SER A 265 -32.50 24.89 -3.85
C SER A 265 -31.70 24.00 -4.76
N HIS A 266 -31.45 24.42 -5.96
CA HIS A 266 -30.59 23.72 -6.89
C HIS A 266 -29.59 24.67 -7.51
N VAL A 267 -28.36 24.24 -7.55
CA VAL A 267 -27.23 25.02 -8.07
C VAL A 267 -26.50 24.17 -9.12
N THR A 268 -26.40 24.69 -10.32
CA THR A 268 -25.55 24.09 -11.34
C THR A 268 -24.12 24.59 -11.16
N VAL A 269 -23.18 23.68 -11.17
CA VAL A 269 -21.78 24.01 -10.85
C VAL A 269 -21.19 25.01 -11.84
N SER A 270 -21.56 24.95 -13.12
CA SER A 270 -21.11 25.91 -14.14
C SER A 270 -21.53 27.37 -13.83
N ASP A 271 -22.69 27.57 -13.17
CA ASP A 271 -23.09 28.92 -12.73
C ASP A 271 -22.18 29.51 -11.66
N LEU A 272 -21.33 28.71 -11.02
CA LEU A 272 -20.31 29.14 -10.05
C LEU A 272 -18.96 29.48 -10.71
N ALA A 273 -18.86 29.44 -12.04
CA ALA A 273 -17.62 29.74 -12.76
C ALA A 273 -17.05 31.13 -12.48
N PHE A 274 -17.90 32.07 -12.03
CA PHE A 274 -17.49 33.39 -11.58
C PHE A 274 -16.58 33.36 -10.33
N LEU A 275 -16.68 32.30 -9.51
CA LEU A 275 -15.77 32.09 -8.37
C LEU A 275 -14.49 31.39 -8.82
N GLN A 276 -14.61 30.45 -9.74
CA GLN A 276 -13.50 29.66 -10.25
C GLN A 276 -13.72 29.34 -11.73
N PRO A 277 -12.95 29.90 -12.66
CA PRO A 277 -13.17 29.72 -14.12
C PRO A 277 -13.17 28.27 -14.58
N GLY A 278 -12.46 27.36 -13.90
CA GLY A 278 -12.43 25.92 -14.23
C GLY A 278 -13.78 25.18 -14.08
N LEU A 279 -14.80 25.84 -13.49
CA LEU A 279 -16.14 25.26 -13.32
C LEU A 279 -17.04 25.43 -14.54
N LYS A 280 -16.63 26.21 -15.54
CA LYS A 280 -17.47 26.61 -16.67
C LYS A 280 -18.08 25.45 -17.44
N ASP A 281 -17.31 24.37 -17.57
CA ASP A 281 -17.72 23.20 -18.36
C ASP A 281 -18.36 22.09 -17.49
N CYS A 282 -18.72 22.39 -16.24
CA CYS A 282 -19.31 21.43 -15.32
C CYS A 282 -20.80 21.70 -15.12
N ASP A 283 -21.64 21.09 -15.95
CA ASP A 283 -23.11 21.25 -15.92
C ASP A 283 -23.81 20.35 -14.87
N ARG A 284 -23.11 20.02 -13.79
CA ARG A 284 -23.69 19.21 -12.74
C ARG A 284 -24.63 20.01 -11.85
N LEU A 285 -25.83 19.48 -11.66
CA LEU A 285 -26.84 20.02 -10.75
C LEU A 285 -26.62 19.47 -9.35
N VAL A 286 -26.58 20.38 -8.37
CA VAL A 286 -26.49 20.09 -6.94
C VAL A 286 -27.71 20.65 -6.23
N SER A 287 -28.52 19.80 -5.63
CA SER A 287 -29.60 20.21 -4.73
C SER A 287 -29.05 20.47 -3.35
N LEU A 288 -29.51 21.57 -2.75
CA LEU A 288 -29.04 22.06 -1.45
C LEU A 288 -30.19 22.40 -0.54
N GLU A 289 -30.16 21.89 0.69
CA GLU A 289 -31.04 22.31 1.80
C GLU A 289 -30.14 22.52 3.03
N LEU A 290 -30.40 23.60 3.78
CA LEU A 290 -29.63 23.90 4.99
C LEU A 290 -30.57 24.51 6.07
N GLU A 291 -30.42 24.02 7.28
CA GLU A 291 -30.96 24.67 8.47
C GLU A 291 -29.84 24.82 9.51
N ALA A 292 -29.56 26.05 9.88
CA ALA A 292 -28.47 26.40 10.79
C ALA A 292 -28.92 27.39 11.84
N ARG A 293 -28.38 27.27 13.05
CA ARG A 293 -28.58 28.21 14.17
C ARG A 293 -27.22 28.59 14.73
N MET A 294 -27.09 29.82 15.10
CA MET A 294 -25.92 30.37 15.76
C MET A 294 -26.30 30.89 17.14
N ALA A 295 -25.65 30.44 18.19
CA ALA A 295 -25.82 30.95 19.53
C ALA A 295 -24.55 30.78 20.36
N ALA A 296 -24.22 31.71 21.22
CA ALA A 296 -23.07 31.66 22.12
C ALA A 296 -21.74 31.32 21.41
N SER A 297 -21.50 31.88 20.25
CA SER A 297 -20.33 31.63 19.39
C SER A 297 -20.25 30.19 18.88
N GLN A 298 -21.36 29.47 18.86
CA GLN A 298 -21.46 28.15 18.21
C GLN A 298 -22.41 28.23 17.04
N LEU A 299 -21.98 27.69 15.91
CA LEU A 299 -22.82 27.40 14.73
C LEU A 299 -23.27 25.94 14.79
N GLN A 300 -24.58 25.74 14.91
CA GLN A 300 -25.21 24.42 14.89
C GLN A 300 -25.98 24.27 13.59
N MET A 301 -25.61 23.27 12.79
CA MET A 301 -26.35 22.81 11.62
C MET A 301 -27.32 21.71 12.06
N SER A 302 -28.58 21.96 12.04
CA SER A 302 -29.64 20.99 12.37
C SER A 302 -29.95 20.07 11.19
N GLY A 303 -29.62 20.50 9.97
CA GLY A 303 -29.70 19.70 8.75
C GLY A 303 -28.97 20.36 7.59
N LEU A 304 -28.08 19.64 6.95
CA LEU A 304 -27.55 19.96 5.64
C LEU A 304 -27.81 18.75 4.73
N ARG A 305 -28.43 18.99 3.61
CA ARG A 305 -28.59 18.00 2.54
C ARG A 305 -27.96 18.53 1.27
N LEU A 306 -27.08 17.73 0.71
CA LEU A 306 -26.51 17.96 -0.63
C LEU A 306 -26.77 16.73 -1.45
N GLN A 307 -27.29 16.93 -2.66
CA GLN A 307 -27.59 15.84 -3.57
C GLN A 307 -27.21 16.22 -4.99
N SER A 308 -26.44 15.37 -5.65
CA SER A 308 -26.13 15.44 -7.07
C SER A 308 -26.27 14.05 -7.65
N GLU A 309 -27.08 13.90 -8.69
CA GLU A 309 -27.42 12.59 -9.25
C GLU A 309 -26.18 11.83 -9.69
N GLY A 310 -26.10 10.55 -9.28
CA GLY A 310 -24.96 9.67 -9.60
C GLY A 310 -23.62 10.03 -8.95
N LEU A 311 -23.50 11.19 -8.27
CA LEU A 311 -22.26 11.65 -7.68
C LEU A 311 -22.26 11.64 -6.16
N LEU A 312 -23.27 12.28 -5.55
CA LEU A 312 -23.30 12.55 -4.12
C LEU A 312 -24.74 12.64 -3.62
N ASP A 313 -25.05 11.96 -2.52
CA ASP A 313 -26.24 12.19 -1.69
C ASP A 313 -25.79 12.19 -0.23
N THR A 314 -25.82 13.35 0.41
CA THR A 314 -25.44 13.45 1.82
C THR A 314 -26.45 14.19 2.65
N ARG A 315 -26.64 13.68 3.86
CA ARG A 315 -27.39 14.33 4.92
C ARG A 315 -26.56 14.31 6.18
N LEU A 316 -26.31 15.51 6.69
CA LEU A 316 -25.50 15.67 7.88
C LEU A 316 -26.07 16.72 8.84
N THR A 317 -25.67 16.59 10.10
CA THR A 317 -25.87 17.59 11.15
C THR A 317 -24.54 17.87 11.80
N GLY A 318 -24.40 19.01 12.46
CA GLY A 318 -23.12 19.30 13.09
C GLY A 318 -23.10 20.55 13.92
N ARG A 319 -22.01 20.78 14.59
CA ARG A 319 -21.71 22.01 15.33
C ARG A 319 -20.26 22.41 15.12
N VAL A 320 -20.05 23.73 15.08
CA VAL A 320 -18.73 24.36 14.93
C VAL A 320 -18.61 25.49 15.90
N SER A 321 -17.52 25.57 16.64
CA SER A 321 -17.21 26.71 17.49
C SER A 321 -16.62 27.84 16.64
N LEU A 322 -17.27 29.02 16.66
CA LEU A 322 -16.78 30.20 15.93
C LEU A 322 -15.54 30.82 16.59
N LYS A 323 -15.24 30.47 17.84
CA LYS A 323 -14.01 30.91 18.53
C LYS A 323 -12.80 30.13 18.06
N ASN A 324 -12.94 28.82 17.74
CA ASN A 324 -11.87 27.94 17.31
C ASN A 324 -12.39 26.93 16.28
N PRO A 325 -12.76 27.37 15.08
CA PRO A 325 -13.43 26.52 14.10
C PRO A 325 -12.56 25.38 13.58
N ALA A 326 -11.23 25.52 13.64
CA ALA A 326 -10.31 24.49 13.21
C ALA A 326 -10.20 23.31 14.21
N ASN A 327 -10.42 23.57 15.52
CA ASN A 327 -10.13 22.59 16.57
C ASN A 327 -11.35 22.23 17.45
N ASP A 328 -12.51 22.78 17.16
CA ASP A 328 -13.72 22.47 17.92
C ASP A 328 -14.93 22.42 16.99
N TRP A 329 -15.14 21.24 16.40
CA TRP A 329 -16.29 20.94 15.55
C TRP A 329 -16.70 19.47 15.68
N GLN A 330 -17.93 19.18 15.38
CA GLN A 330 -18.49 17.83 15.30
C GLN A 330 -19.49 17.79 14.16
N VAL A 331 -19.36 16.75 13.32
CA VAL A 331 -20.26 16.47 12.20
C VAL A 331 -20.81 15.05 12.36
N ASN A 332 -22.12 14.91 12.33
CA ASN A 332 -22.81 13.63 12.29
C ASN A 332 -23.35 13.44 10.88
N ILE A 333 -22.86 12.45 10.19
CA ILE A 333 -23.28 12.07 8.86
C ILE A 333 -24.36 11.01 9.01
N VAL A 334 -25.61 11.41 8.79
CA VAL A 334 -26.76 10.51 8.83
C VAL A 334 -26.72 9.56 7.63
N ARG A 335 -26.32 10.09 6.49
CA ARG A 335 -26.12 9.36 5.25
C ARG A 335 -25.15 10.14 4.36
N LEU A 336 -24.19 9.44 3.83
CA LEU A 336 -23.33 9.90 2.73
C LEU A 336 -23.25 8.76 1.72
N SER A 337 -23.73 9.00 0.51
CA SER A 337 -23.57 8.12 -0.63
C SER A 337 -22.79 8.89 -1.68
N ALA A 338 -21.67 8.37 -2.15
CA ALA A 338 -20.81 9.06 -3.11
C ALA A 338 -20.11 8.08 -4.05
N ASP A 339 -19.94 8.49 -5.31
CA ASP A 339 -19.09 7.85 -6.29
C ASP A 339 -17.71 8.50 -6.23
N LEU A 340 -16.75 7.83 -5.61
CA LEU A 340 -15.43 8.40 -5.34
C LEU A 340 -14.59 8.66 -6.59
N PRO A 341 -14.58 7.82 -7.62
CA PRO A 341 -13.93 8.10 -8.90
C PRO A 341 -14.42 9.39 -9.55
N GLN A 342 -15.76 9.55 -9.66
CA GLN A 342 -16.34 10.76 -10.22
C GLN A 342 -16.09 11.99 -9.33
N LEU A 343 -16.19 11.83 -8.02
CA LEU A 343 -15.89 12.90 -7.05
C LEU A 343 -14.42 13.34 -7.13
N SER A 344 -13.49 12.40 -7.26
CA SER A 344 -12.06 12.69 -7.44
C SER A 344 -11.79 13.47 -8.73
N SER A 345 -12.44 13.09 -9.83
CA SER A 345 -12.36 13.79 -11.10
C SER A 345 -12.89 15.23 -10.99
N LEU A 346 -14.05 15.39 -10.35
CA LEU A 346 -14.63 16.71 -10.10
C LEU A 346 -13.74 17.58 -9.22
N LEU A 347 -13.20 17.05 -8.12
CA LEU A 347 -12.27 17.76 -7.25
C LEU A 347 -11.01 18.18 -7.98
N ALA A 348 -10.47 17.34 -8.85
CA ALA A 348 -9.31 17.68 -9.68
C ALA A 348 -9.63 18.83 -10.65
N GLN A 349 -10.81 18.87 -11.25
CA GLN A 349 -11.27 19.98 -12.08
C GLN A 349 -11.44 21.26 -11.27
N LEU A 350 -12.12 21.19 -10.11
CA LEU A 350 -12.37 22.32 -9.22
C LEU A 350 -11.08 22.95 -8.70
N THR A 351 -10.05 22.17 -8.43
CA THR A 351 -8.79 22.62 -7.84
C THR A 351 -7.66 22.77 -8.85
N GLN A 352 -7.94 22.69 -10.15
CA GLN A 352 -6.95 22.71 -11.23
C GLN A 352 -5.82 21.70 -11.01
N GLY A 353 -6.17 20.52 -10.50
CA GLY A 353 -5.23 19.44 -10.22
C GLY A 353 -4.50 19.49 -8.88
N ASN A 354 -4.68 20.56 -8.09
CA ASN A 354 -4.00 20.70 -6.80
C ASN A 354 -4.54 19.76 -5.70
N THR A 355 -5.76 19.27 -5.83
CA THR A 355 -6.35 18.34 -4.87
C THR A 355 -6.91 17.13 -5.63
N LYS A 356 -6.37 15.95 -5.33
CA LYS A 356 -6.88 14.66 -5.81
C LYS A 356 -7.08 13.75 -4.61
N LEU A 357 -8.09 12.93 -4.65
CA LEU A 357 -8.20 11.82 -3.69
C LEU A 357 -7.04 10.85 -3.94
N PRO A 358 -6.44 10.27 -2.90
CA PRO A 358 -5.50 9.16 -3.05
C PRO A 358 -6.12 8.05 -3.93
N ALA A 359 -5.32 7.41 -4.77
CA ALA A 359 -5.81 6.40 -5.69
C ALA A 359 -6.50 5.25 -4.95
N GLU A 360 -5.94 4.86 -3.81
CA GLU A 360 -6.46 3.82 -2.94
C GLU A 360 -7.88 4.15 -2.46
N VAL A 361 -8.15 5.42 -2.12
CA VAL A 361 -9.48 5.89 -1.71
C VAL A 361 -10.44 5.83 -2.90
N ALA A 362 -10.00 6.23 -4.09
CA ALA A 362 -10.82 6.16 -5.30
C ALA A 362 -11.20 4.71 -5.67
N HIS A 363 -10.34 3.73 -5.39
CA HIS A 363 -10.60 2.31 -5.63
C HIS A 363 -11.74 1.73 -4.76
N LEU A 364 -12.18 2.43 -3.71
CA LEU A 364 -13.37 2.03 -2.97
C LEU A 364 -14.65 2.11 -3.80
N GLY A 365 -14.63 2.84 -4.93
CA GLY A 365 -15.75 2.94 -5.84
C GLY A 365 -16.92 3.73 -5.26
N HIS A 366 -18.12 3.16 -5.32
CA HIS A 366 -19.28 3.74 -4.69
C HIS A 366 -19.27 3.47 -3.18
N ILE A 367 -19.43 4.55 -2.38
CA ILE A 367 -19.42 4.45 -0.93
C ILE A 367 -20.75 4.87 -0.31
N ASN A 368 -21.10 4.20 0.79
CA ASN A 368 -22.11 4.63 1.72
C ASN A 368 -21.51 4.73 3.12
N TRP A 369 -21.50 5.92 3.67
CA TRP A 369 -21.00 6.17 5.03
C TRP A 369 -22.12 6.66 5.95
N THR A 370 -22.11 6.13 7.18
CA THR A 370 -22.92 6.63 8.30
C THR A 370 -22.06 6.72 9.53
N GLY A 371 -22.09 7.84 10.24
CA GLY A 371 -21.26 7.99 11.41
C GLY A 371 -20.96 9.45 11.78
N SER A 372 -19.92 9.65 12.55
CA SER A 372 -19.55 10.98 13.04
C SER A 372 -18.06 11.23 12.93
N PHE A 373 -17.73 12.48 12.67
CA PHE A 373 -16.38 13.01 12.79
C PHE A 373 -16.41 14.15 13.80
N ALA A 374 -15.39 14.24 14.63
CA ALA A 374 -15.25 15.33 15.58
C ALA A 374 -13.79 15.72 15.76
N GLN A 375 -13.55 17.02 15.91
CA GLN A 375 -12.26 17.55 16.34
C GLN A 375 -12.52 18.33 17.64
N LEU A 376 -12.06 17.79 18.76
CA LEU A 376 -12.31 18.35 20.08
C LEU A 376 -10.99 18.40 20.84
N HIS A 377 -10.57 19.60 21.27
CA HIS A 377 -9.36 19.81 22.09
C HIS A 377 -8.09 19.14 21.53
N GLY A 378 -7.88 19.23 20.22
CA GLY A 378 -6.72 18.63 19.55
C GLY A 378 -6.81 17.11 19.32
N ARG A 379 -7.95 16.51 19.61
CA ARG A 379 -8.26 15.11 19.33
C ARG A 379 -9.29 15.00 18.22
N MET A 380 -8.94 14.33 17.16
CA MET A 380 -9.86 13.97 16.09
C MET A 380 -10.45 12.58 16.37
N GLU A 381 -11.75 12.46 16.24
CA GLU A 381 -12.47 11.17 16.37
C GLU A 381 -13.25 10.89 15.10
N ALA A 382 -13.22 9.64 14.68
CA ALA A 382 -13.99 9.12 13.57
C ALA A 382 -14.72 7.84 14.00
N LYS A 383 -16.03 7.83 13.91
CA LYS A 383 -16.87 6.68 14.27
C LYS A 383 -17.90 6.48 13.18
N GLY A 384 -18.00 5.27 12.66
CA GLY A 384 -18.99 5.02 11.63
C GLY A 384 -18.88 3.67 10.95
N ARG A 385 -19.70 3.54 9.92
CA ARG A 385 -19.80 2.38 9.07
C ARG A 385 -19.66 2.82 7.63
N LEU A 386 -18.77 2.19 6.92
CA LEU A 386 -18.54 2.35 5.49
C LEU A 386 -18.98 1.08 4.79
N LEU A 387 -19.85 1.22 3.83
CA LEU A 387 -20.10 0.19 2.82
C LEU A 387 -19.56 0.71 1.50
N SER A 388 -18.74 -0.05 0.84
CA SER A 388 -18.09 0.32 -0.43
C SER A 388 -18.18 -0.85 -1.41
N ASP A 389 -17.81 -0.61 -2.66
CA ASP A 389 -17.68 -1.71 -3.63
C ASP A 389 -16.56 -2.70 -3.26
N ALA A 390 -15.64 -2.28 -2.39
CA ALA A 390 -14.61 -3.15 -1.84
C ALA A 390 -15.07 -3.94 -0.61
N GLY A 391 -16.22 -3.61 -0.01
CA GLY A 391 -16.77 -4.31 1.15
C GLY A 391 -17.12 -3.38 2.31
N PHE A 392 -17.34 -4.00 3.47
CA PHE A 392 -17.80 -3.33 4.68
C PHE A 392 -16.64 -3.01 5.64
N VAL A 393 -16.66 -1.80 6.22
CA VAL A 393 -15.71 -1.38 7.26
C VAL A 393 -16.47 -0.67 8.38
N ARG A 394 -16.24 -1.10 9.61
CA ARG A 394 -16.65 -0.37 10.82
C ARG A 394 -15.42 0.28 11.43
N LEU A 395 -15.48 1.57 11.67
CA LEU A 395 -14.40 2.37 12.21
C LEU A 395 -14.82 3.02 13.53
N ASN A 396 -13.95 2.93 14.53
CA ASN A 396 -14.02 3.72 15.76
C ASN A 396 -12.59 4.08 16.14
N ALA A 397 -12.12 5.21 15.68
CA ALA A 397 -10.72 5.64 15.84
C ALA A 397 -10.61 7.06 16.35
N ALA A 398 -9.54 7.32 17.06
CA ALA A 398 -9.16 8.64 17.52
C ALA A 398 -7.70 8.91 17.17
N LEU A 399 -7.43 10.13 16.73
CA LEU A 399 -6.11 10.66 16.42
C LEU A 399 -5.79 11.81 17.38
N ARG A 400 -4.67 11.73 18.09
CA ARG A 400 -4.15 12.80 18.93
C ARG A 400 -2.70 13.08 18.56
N GLY A 401 -2.47 14.19 17.88
CA GLY A 401 -1.17 14.46 17.28
C GLY A 401 -0.81 13.40 16.23
N ARG A 402 0.12 12.50 16.56
CA ARG A 402 0.56 11.38 15.72
C ARG A 402 0.09 10.01 16.25
N GLU A 403 -0.56 9.99 17.39
CA GLU A 403 -1.05 8.75 18.00
C GLU A 403 -2.46 8.45 17.50
N VAL A 404 -2.63 7.31 16.85
CA VAL A 404 -3.90 6.73 16.44
C VAL A 404 -4.27 5.63 17.42
N SER A 405 -5.51 5.61 17.87
CA SER A 405 -6.05 4.51 18.70
C SER A 405 -7.47 4.19 18.29
N GLY A 406 -7.85 2.95 18.39
CA GLY A 406 -9.23 2.57 18.09
C GLY A 406 -9.41 1.14 17.61
N MET A 407 -10.52 0.93 16.94
CA MET A 407 -10.94 -0.36 16.41
C MET A 407 -11.38 -0.19 14.95
N VAL A 408 -10.91 -1.11 14.12
CA VAL A 408 -11.36 -1.29 12.74
C VAL A 408 -11.86 -2.72 12.59
N GLU A 409 -13.03 -2.88 12.04
CA GLU A 409 -13.62 -4.17 11.73
C GLU A 409 -14.04 -4.20 10.27
N THR A 410 -13.66 -5.25 9.58
CA THR A 410 -14.00 -5.48 8.17
C THR A 410 -14.72 -6.81 8.01
N GLU A 411 -15.60 -6.87 7.05
CA GLU A 411 -16.30 -8.10 6.69
C GLU A 411 -16.32 -8.22 5.17
N GLY A 412 -15.69 -9.25 4.63
CA GLY A 412 -15.61 -9.51 3.21
C GLY A 412 -14.95 -8.39 2.39
N PHE A 413 -13.99 -7.69 2.97
CA PHE A 413 -13.39 -6.52 2.35
C PHE A 413 -12.32 -6.94 1.33
N GLU A 414 -12.50 -6.56 0.06
CA GLU A 414 -11.60 -6.86 -1.06
C GLU A 414 -10.32 -6.02 -1.00
N LEU A 415 -9.34 -6.52 -0.24
CA LEU A 415 -8.09 -5.81 0.01
C LEU A 415 -7.26 -5.61 -1.27
N GLY A 416 -7.30 -6.58 -2.18
CA GLY A 416 -6.61 -6.51 -3.46
C GLY A 416 -7.10 -5.37 -4.35
N ARG A 417 -8.40 -5.08 -4.32
CA ARG A 417 -8.98 -3.94 -5.02
C ARG A 417 -8.46 -2.62 -4.48
N LEU A 418 -8.39 -2.48 -3.14
CA LEU A 418 -7.88 -1.28 -2.49
C LEU A 418 -6.41 -1.02 -2.84
N LEU A 419 -5.57 -2.06 -2.75
CA LEU A 419 -4.12 -1.97 -2.90
C LEU A 419 -3.62 -2.28 -4.32
N SER A 420 -4.52 -2.55 -5.27
CA SER A 420 -4.20 -2.94 -6.66
C SER A 420 -3.25 -4.15 -6.73
N ASN A 421 -3.45 -5.12 -5.83
CA ASN A 421 -2.64 -6.33 -5.76
C ASN A 421 -3.53 -7.57 -5.94
N PRO A 422 -3.37 -8.33 -7.03
CA PRO A 422 -4.21 -9.49 -7.33
C PRO A 422 -3.99 -10.68 -6.38
N ASP A 423 -2.88 -10.72 -5.67
CA ASP A 423 -2.59 -11.79 -4.69
C ASP A 423 -3.45 -11.66 -3.42
N LEU A 424 -4.02 -10.47 -3.18
CA LEU A 424 -4.85 -10.18 -2.03
C LEU A 424 -6.34 -10.29 -2.42
N GLY A 425 -7.10 -11.01 -1.65
CA GLY A 425 -8.55 -11.15 -1.84
C GLY A 425 -9.36 -10.60 -0.67
N GLY A 426 -10.44 -11.30 -0.32
CA GLY A 426 -11.35 -10.95 0.74
C GLY A 426 -10.73 -11.06 2.13
N LEU A 427 -10.96 -10.03 2.95
CA LEU A 427 -10.49 -9.95 4.34
C LEU A 427 -11.66 -9.71 5.28
N SER A 428 -11.83 -10.58 6.26
CA SER A 428 -12.62 -10.29 7.46
C SER A 428 -11.68 -10.19 8.64
N ALA A 429 -11.62 -9.03 9.26
CA ALA A 429 -10.67 -8.76 10.32
C ALA A 429 -11.25 -7.78 11.35
N LYS A 430 -10.86 -7.97 12.60
CA LYS A 430 -11.05 -7.01 13.68
C LYS A 430 -9.68 -6.64 14.22
N VAL A 431 -9.35 -5.37 14.14
CA VAL A 431 -8.11 -4.79 14.62
C VAL A 431 -8.44 -3.81 15.74
N GLU A 432 -7.88 -4.00 16.90
CA GLU A 432 -8.01 -3.09 18.04
C GLU A 432 -6.62 -2.76 18.56
N GLY A 433 -6.33 -1.47 18.74
CA GLY A 433 -5.01 -1.09 19.21
C GLY A 433 -4.73 0.40 19.15
N ARG A 434 -3.44 0.69 19.32
CA ARG A 434 -2.89 2.03 19.23
C ARG A 434 -1.59 2.00 18.42
N ALA A 435 -1.35 3.05 17.65
CA ALA A 435 -0.15 3.19 16.85
C ALA A 435 0.32 4.64 16.84
N LEU A 436 1.62 4.83 16.79
CA LEU A 436 2.24 6.12 16.54
C LEU A 436 2.62 6.18 15.06
N ILE A 437 2.05 7.13 14.32
CA ILE A 437 2.34 7.32 12.90
C ILE A 437 3.77 7.87 12.75
N PRO A 438 4.71 7.10 12.17
CA PRO A 438 6.10 7.52 12.08
C PRO A 438 6.35 8.44 10.88
N GLN A 439 7.53 9.06 10.86
CA GLN A 439 8.07 9.69 9.63
C GLN A 439 8.77 8.66 8.76
N GLU A 440 9.44 7.70 9.39
CA GLU A 440 10.08 6.56 8.75
C GLU A 440 9.48 5.26 9.27
N LEU A 441 9.33 4.25 8.42
CA LEU A 441 8.70 2.98 8.77
C LEU A 441 9.39 2.28 9.95
N SER A 442 10.72 2.38 10.04
CA SER A 442 11.52 1.82 11.12
C SER A 442 11.20 2.37 12.51
N GLN A 443 10.55 3.55 12.58
CA GLN A 443 10.11 4.18 13.82
C GLN A 443 8.69 3.81 14.23
N LEU A 444 8.05 2.91 13.48
CA LEU A 444 6.69 2.47 13.75
C LEU A 444 6.60 1.89 15.16
N ARG A 445 5.62 2.38 15.92
CA ARG A 445 5.25 1.84 17.22
C ARG A 445 3.77 1.53 17.21
N PHE A 446 3.43 0.32 17.56
CA PHE A 446 2.04 -0.07 17.73
C PHE A 446 1.88 -1.12 18.83
N GLU A 447 0.68 -1.22 19.34
CA GLU A 447 0.19 -2.30 20.16
C GLU A 447 -1.18 -2.66 19.61
N ALA A 448 -1.36 -3.90 19.16
CA ALA A 448 -2.57 -4.29 18.47
C ALA A 448 -2.98 -5.73 18.78
N LYS A 449 -4.28 -5.91 18.88
CA LYS A 449 -4.94 -7.21 18.87
C LYS A 449 -5.70 -7.33 17.56
N VAL A 450 -5.36 -8.34 16.80
CA VAL A 450 -5.93 -8.60 15.50
C VAL A 450 -6.56 -9.99 15.51
N SER A 451 -7.80 -10.05 15.09
CA SER A 451 -8.50 -11.31 14.86
C SER A 451 -9.00 -11.32 13.42
N VAL A 452 -8.57 -12.31 12.67
CA VAL A 452 -8.91 -12.48 11.25
C VAL A 452 -9.65 -13.80 11.09
N PRO A 453 -10.98 -13.79 11.07
CA PRO A 453 -11.78 -14.97 10.78
C PRO A 453 -11.39 -15.64 9.47
N TYR A 454 -11.16 -14.85 8.41
CA TYR A 454 -10.57 -15.34 7.18
C TYR A 454 -9.83 -14.25 6.41
N PHE A 455 -8.86 -14.69 5.61
CA PHE A 455 -8.09 -13.88 4.68
C PHE A 455 -7.75 -14.67 3.42
N ASP A 456 -8.15 -14.15 2.27
CA ASP A 456 -7.84 -14.74 0.97
C ASP A 456 -6.51 -14.19 0.46
N PHE A 457 -5.51 -15.06 0.32
CA PHE A 457 -4.19 -14.70 -0.18
C PHE A 457 -3.70 -15.75 -1.18
N LYS A 458 -3.28 -15.31 -2.36
CA LYS A 458 -2.83 -16.17 -3.48
C LYS A 458 -3.80 -17.33 -3.80
N GLY A 459 -5.11 -17.03 -3.75
CA GLY A 459 -6.16 -18.02 -4.02
C GLY A 459 -6.45 -19.02 -2.89
N TYR A 460 -5.76 -18.91 -1.76
CA TYR A 460 -6.03 -19.71 -0.57
C TYR A 460 -6.75 -18.88 0.50
N ARG A 461 -7.76 -19.49 1.17
CA ARG A 461 -8.48 -18.88 2.28
C ARG A 461 -7.94 -19.35 3.62
N TYR A 462 -7.05 -18.55 4.20
CA TYR A 462 -6.59 -18.73 5.57
C TYR A 462 -7.71 -18.44 6.56
N ARG A 463 -7.78 -19.21 7.63
CA ARG A 463 -8.82 -19.06 8.66
C ARG A 463 -8.21 -18.87 10.04
N GLN A 464 -8.94 -18.14 10.90
CA GLN A 464 -8.63 -17.98 12.33
C GLN A 464 -7.17 -17.55 12.57
N ILE A 465 -6.77 -16.44 11.98
CA ILE A 465 -5.48 -15.81 12.29
C ILE A 465 -5.68 -14.87 13.48
N HIS A 466 -4.82 -14.97 14.47
CA HIS A 466 -4.79 -14.07 15.61
C HIS A 466 -3.41 -13.51 15.80
N LEU A 467 -3.32 -12.21 16.01
CA LEU A 467 -2.12 -11.49 16.40
C LEU A 467 -2.41 -10.72 17.69
N ASP A 468 -1.58 -10.89 18.71
CA ASP A 468 -1.58 -10.06 19.92
C ASP A 468 -0.14 -9.66 20.16
N GLY A 469 0.20 -8.39 19.91
CA GLY A 469 1.58 -7.99 19.96
C GLY A 469 1.81 -6.49 19.88
N ALA A 470 3.05 -6.13 20.14
CA ALA A 470 3.53 -4.77 20.09
C ALA A 470 4.79 -4.67 19.22
N MET A 471 4.95 -3.53 18.59
CA MET A 471 6.14 -3.14 17.86
C MET A 471 6.69 -1.85 18.47
N ALA A 472 7.94 -1.84 18.84
CA ALA A 472 8.64 -0.63 19.27
C ALA A 472 10.12 -0.73 18.94
N ASN A 473 10.72 0.36 18.44
CA ASN A 473 12.14 0.43 18.10
C ASN A 473 12.57 -0.70 17.13
N ASP A 474 11.74 -1.00 16.15
CA ASP A 474 11.93 -2.09 15.18
C ASP A 474 12.06 -3.49 15.83
N VAL A 475 11.43 -3.67 17.00
CA VAL A 475 11.31 -4.96 17.68
C VAL A 475 9.83 -5.31 17.80
N PHE A 476 9.44 -6.39 17.17
CA PHE A 476 8.13 -7.01 17.36
C PHE A 476 8.19 -7.96 18.57
N ASP A 477 7.23 -7.88 19.46
CA ASP A 477 7.05 -8.78 20.58
C ASP A 477 5.59 -9.21 20.64
N GLY A 478 5.30 -10.49 20.47
CA GLY A 478 3.92 -10.92 20.42
C GLY A 478 3.69 -12.39 20.09
N LEU A 479 2.41 -12.69 19.98
CA LEU A 479 1.85 -13.98 19.59
C LEU A 479 1.19 -13.83 18.21
N LEU A 480 1.55 -14.68 17.28
CA LEU A 480 0.86 -14.89 16.01
C LEU A 480 0.40 -16.34 15.95
N SER A 481 -0.87 -16.56 15.69
CA SER A 481 -1.41 -17.91 15.53
C SER A 481 -2.30 -18.01 14.30
N LEU A 482 -2.24 -19.15 13.64
CA LEU A 482 -3.10 -19.61 12.57
C LEU A 482 -3.76 -20.92 13.03
N ASP A 483 -5.08 -21.01 13.01
CA ASP A 483 -5.83 -22.24 13.27
C ASP A 483 -6.68 -22.58 12.03
N ASP A 484 -6.01 -23.20 11.07
CA ASP A 484 -6.57 -23.52 9.75
C ASP A 484 -6.84 -25.03 9.64
N PRO A 485 -7.84 -25.49 8.89
CA PRO A 485 -8.07 -26.93 8.64
C PRO A 485 -6.86 -27.67 8.06
N ASN A 486 -5.96 -26.99 7.36
CA ASN A 486 -4.75 -27.57 6.78
C ASN A 486 -3.50 -27.40 7.67
N GLY A 487 -3.66 -26.92 8.90
CA GLY A 487 -2.57 -26.86 9.88
C GLY A 487 -2.69 -25.72 10.88
N ARG A 488 -2.15 -25.96 12.07
CA ARG A 488 -2.05 -24.95 13.12
C ARG A 488 -0.62 -24.49 13.26
N ILE A 489 -0.43 -23.17 13.28
CA ILE A 489 0.88 -22.57 13.45
C ILE A 489 0.77 -21.55 14.57
N ARG A 490 1.68 -21.61 15.52
CA ARG A 490 1.77 -20.63 16.62
C ARG A 490 3.21 -20.14 16.74
N PHE A 491 3.38 -18.87 16.60
CA PHE A 491 4.64 -18.17 16.85
C PHE A 491 4.46 -17.27 18.08
N GLN A 492 5.39 -17.32 19.00
CA GLN A 492 5.40 -16.46 20.18
C GLN A 492 6.83 -16.03 20.48
N GLY A 493 7.10 -14.74 20.52
CA GLY A 493 8.43 -14.24 20.86
C GLY A 493 8.73 -12.88 20.28
N LYS A 494 10.03 -12.58 20.20
CA LYS A 494 10.58 -11.30 19.78
C LYS A 494 11.34 -11.45 18.47
N VAL A 495 11.12 -10.50 17.58
CA VAL A 495 11.88 -10.36 16.32
C VAL A 495 12.33 -8.92 16.20
N ALA A 496 13.64 -8.69 16.22
CA ALA A 496 14.22 -7.37 16.03
C ALA A 496 14.60 -7.13 14.56
N HIS A 497 14.51 -5.86 14.16
CA HIS A 497 14.86 -5.35 12.83
C HIS A 497 14.04 -5.93 11.68
N LEU A 498 12.77 -6.30 11.96
CA LEU A 498 11.84 -6.85 10.99
C LEU A 498 11.49 -5.83 9.90
N LEU A 499 11.25 -4.58 10.26
CA LEU A 499 10.89 -3.51 9.32
C LEU A 499 12.09 -3.08 8.48
N SER A 500 13.27 -3.01 9.09
CA SER A 500 14.51 -2.71 8.39
C SER A 500 14.83 -3.73 7.30
N LEU A 501 14.45 -4.99 7.50
CA LEU A 501 14.56 -6.04 6.49
C LEU A 501 13.61 -5.79 5.32
N LEU A 502 12.37 -5.38 5.57
CA LEU A 502 11.37 -5.06 4.54
C LEU A 502 11.79 -3.85 3.70
N GLU A 503 12.48 -2.88 4.30
CA GLU A 503 13.05 -1.72 3.59
C GLU A 503 14.29 -2.06 2.77
N LYS A 504 14.72 -3.34 2.72
CA LYS A 504 15.93 -3.80 2.00
C LYS A 504 17.20 -3.04 2.38
N ARG A 505 17.30 -2.58 3.63
CA ARG A 505 18.53 -1.96 4.14
C ARG A 505 19.62 -3.03 4.19
N LYS A 506 20.68 -2.83 3.42
CA LYS A 506 21.84 -3.76 3.40
C LYS A 506 22.46 -3.85 4.79
N GLN A 507 22.77 -5.10 5.24
CA GLN A 507 23.47 -5.43 6.49
C GLN A 507 22.67 -5.23 7.80
N THR A 508 21.37 -5.32 7.76
CA THR A 508 20.59 -5.35 9.01
C THR A 508 20.72 -6.71 9.68
N ARG A 509 21.22 -6.73 10.90
CA ARG A 509 21.32 -7.94 11.71
C ARG A 509 20.02 -8.21 12.43
N MET A 510 19.29 -9.21 11.98
CA MET A 510 18.05 -9.67 12.59
C MET A 510 18.34 -10.42 13.89
N ALA A 511 17.55 -10.22 14.93
CA ALA A 511 17.60 -11.03 16.13
C ALA A 511 16.23 -11.62 16.43
N VAL A 512 16.22 -12.89 16.82
CA VAL A 512 15.01 -13.66 17.10
C VAL A 512 15.18 -14.35 18.46
N ASP A 513 14.16 -14.26 19.30
CA ASP A 513 13.98 -15.06 20.51
C ASP A 513 12.52 -15.50 20.56
N ALA A 514 12.24 -16.67 20.05
CA ALA A 514 10.86 -17.08 19.79
C ALA A 514 10.66 -18.59 19.91
N SER A 515 9.43 -18.98 20.19
CA SER A 515 8.94 -20.35 20.06
C SER A 515 8.01 -20.43 18.85
N LEU A 516 8.15 -21.50 18.09
CA LEU A 516 7.29 -21.86 16.94
C LEU A 516 6.71 -23.25 17.18
N THR A 517 5.42 -23.36 17.15
CA THR A 517 4.73 -24.65 17.16
C THR A 517 3.96 -24.81 15.86
N VAL A 518 4.14 -25.92 15.20
CA VAL A 518 3.44 -26.30 13.98
C VAL A 518 2.78 -27.65 14.22
N ASP A 519 1.47 -27.71 14.07
CA ASP A 519 0.70 -28.92 14.26
C ASP A 519 -0.03 -29.30 12.97
N ASN A 520 0.29 -30.44 12.42
CA ASN A 520 -0.37 -31.06 11.27
C ASN A 520 -0.51 -30.10 10.07
N ALA A 521 0.53 -29.33 9.77
CA ALA A 521 0.50 -28.34 8.70
C ALA A 521 0.92 -28.95 7.36
N SER A 522 0.07 -28.88 6.37
CA SER A 522 0.39 -29.13 4.96
C SER A 522 0.83 -27.80 4.32
N LEU A 523 2.12 -27.56 4.20
CA LEU A 523 2.66 -26.29 3.68
C LEU A 523 2.26 -26.03 2.24
N SER A 524 2.15 -27.06 1.41
CA SER A 524 1.69 -26.95 0.02
C SER A 524 0.21 -26.60 -0.07
N ARG A 525 -0.66 -27.21 0.75
CA ARG A 525 -2.08 -26.85 0.81
C ARG A 525 -2.29 -25.45 1.35
N LEU A 526 -1.49 -25.03 2.31
CA LEU A 526 -1.46 -23.65 2.83
C LEU A 526 -0.81 -22.67 1.84
N GLN A 527 -0.29 -23.12 0.70
CA GLN A 527 0.43 -22.29 -0.27
C GLN A 527 1.61 -21.50 0.34
N LEU A 528 2.20 -22.03 1.41
CA LEU A 528 3.36 -21.42 2.05
C LEU A 528 4.67 -21.89 1.42
N SER A 529 4.73 -23.16 1.01
CA SER A 529 5.90 -23.76 0.35
C SER A 529 5.55 -25.08 -0.29
N ASP A 530 6.05 -25.34 -1.48
CA ASP A 530 5.93 -26.64 -2.16
C ASP A 530 7.13 -27.57 -1.88
N ALA A 531 8.12 -27.11 -1.14
CA ALA A 531 9.36 -27.84 -0.88
C ALA A 531 9.15 -29.22 -0.21
N LEU A 532 8.09 -29.37 0.58
CA LEU A 532 7.74 -30.62 1.24
C LEU A 532 6.65 -31.42 0.52
N GLY A 533 6.14 -30.94 -0.62
CA GLY A 533 5.06 -31.57 -1.37
C GLY A 533 3.81 -31.77 -0.52
N ALA A 534 3.16 -32.89 -0.67
CA ALA A 534 1.93 -33.22 0.07
C ALA A 534 2.15 -33.63 1.55
N ARG A 535 3.39 -33.62 2.03
CA ARG A 535 3.73 -34.02 3.40
C ARG A 535 3.15 -33.08 4.44
N VAL A 536 2.80 -33.64 5.57
CA VAL A 536 2.25 -32.92 6.73
C VAL A 536 3.34 -32.76 7.78
N LEU A 537 3.60 -31.54 8.16
CA LEU A 537 4.64 -31.14 9.12
C LEU A 537 4.06 -30.91 10.52
N SER A 538 4.72 -31.46 11.53
CA SER A 538 4.52 -31.08 12.94
C SER A 538 5.86 -30.88 13.60
N LEU A 539 6.00 -29.83 14.43
CA LEU A 539 7.20 -29.56 15.21
C LEU A 539 6.93 -28.54 16.34
N ALA A 540 7.76 -28.56 17.33
CA ALA A 540 7.92 -27.47 18.29
C ALA A 540 9.37 -27.02 18.27
N ALA A 541 9.59 -25.73 17.99
CA ALA A 541 10.92 -25.14 17.90
C ALA A 541 11.06 -23.96 18.86
N ARG A 542 12.23 -23.85 19.48
CA ARG A 542 12.69 -22.65 20.16
C ARG A 542 13.89 -22.12 19.41
N ILE A 543 13.86 -20.86 19.05
CA ILE A 543 14.87 -20.20 18.23
C ILE A 543 15.38 -18.98 19.00
N GLN A 544 16.66 -18.96 19.27
CA GLN A 544 17.32 -17.79 19.84
C GLN A 544 18.58 -17.52 19.02
N GLY A 545 18.66 -16.33 18.43
CA GLY A 545 19.84 -16.04 17.63
C GLY A 545 19.78 -14.70 16.93
N ASN A 546 20.87 -14.41 16.25
CA ASN A 546 21.00 -13.21 15.45
C ASN A 546 21.86 -13.47 14.22
N ALA A 547 21.49 -12.87 13.09
CA ALA A 547 22.21 -13.00 11.84
C ALA A 547 21.90 -11.83 10.90
N SER A 548 22.85 -11.47 10.03
CA SER A 548 22.60 -10.69 8.81
C SER A 548 22.70 -11.55 7.54
N SER A 549 23.31 -12.70 7.67
CA SER A 549 23.44 -13.74 6.63
C SER A 549 23.61 -15.10 7.30
N LEU A 550 23.63 -16.19 6.52
CA LEU A 550 23.95 -17.52 7.03
C LEU A 550 25.36 -17.60 7.59
N ASP A 551 26.28 -16.79 7.06
CA ASP A 551 27.68 -16.83 7.46
C ASP A 551 27.98 -16.10 8.79
N ASP A 552 27.07 -15.28 9.29
CA ASP A 552 27.24 -14.60 10.58
C ASP A 552 26.20 -15.03 11.63
N LEU A 553 25.51 -16.13 11.37
CA LEU A 553 24.53 -16.71 12.25
C LEU A 553 25.16 -17.06 13.61
N ASN A 554 24.56 -16.54 14.69
CA ASN A 554 24.83 -16.98 16.06
C ASN A 554 23.51 -17.34 16.71
N GLY A 555 23.41 -18.48 17.33
CA GLY A 555 22.17 -18.82 17.99
C GLY A 555 22.03 -20.27 18.40
N LEU A 556 20.88 -20.52 18.98
CA LEU A 556 20.41 -21.80 19.47
C LEU A 556 19.11 -22.16 18.78
N LEU A 557 19.02 -23.37 18.27
CA LEU A 557 17.80 -23.99 17.76
C LEU A 557 17.53 -25.25 18.58
N GLU A 558 16.44 -25.25 19.30
CA GLU A 558 15.88 -26.47 19.91
C GLU A 558 14.65 -26.88 19.09
N LEU A 559 14.65 -28.09 18.57
CA LEU A 559 13.54 -28.67 17.87
C LEU A 559 13.05 -29.90 18.63
N LYS A 560 11.77 -30.03 18.83
CA LYS A 560 11.12 -31.16 19.50
C LYS A 560 9.97 -31.70 18.65
N ASN A 561 9.78 -33.00 18.68
CA ASN A 561 8.67 -33.68 18.06
C ASN A 561 8.50 -33.35 16.56
N PHE A 562 9.62 -33.18 15.86
CA PHE A 562 9.55 -33.01 14.41
C PHE A 562 9.01 -34.29 13.77
N SER A 563 7.96 -34.15 13.00
CA SER A 563 7.32 -35.22 12.29
C SER A 563 6.94 -34.75 10.89
N LEU A 564 7.38 -35.49 9.90
CA LEU A 564 6.99 -35.30 8.51
C LEU A 564 6.28 -36.56 8.03
N ARG A 565 4.98 -36.46 7.73
CA ARG A 565 4.12 -37.59 7.41
C ARG A 565 3.53 -37.48 6.02
N GLN A 566 3.53 -38.64 5.30
CA GLN A 566 2.74 -38.85 4.10
C GLN A 566 2.13 -40.27 4.14
N PRO A 567 1.15 -40.62 3.31
CA PRO A 567 0.62 -41.97 3.26
C PRO A 567 1.73 -43.01 3.04
N GLY A 568 1.90 -43.94 4.00
CA GLY A 568 2.92 -45.01 3.93
C GLY A 568 4.31 -44.62 4.41
N GLU A 569 4.59 -43.36 4.74
CA GLU A 569 5.91 -42.92 5.21
C GLU A 569 5.78 -41.90 6.35
N GLN A 570 6.55 -42.11 7.39
CA GLN A 570 6.68 -41.17 8.50
C GLN A 570 8.15 -40.99 8.87
N ILE A 571 8.60 -39.77 8.82
CA ILE A 571 9.93 -39.33 9.27
C ILE A 571 9.75 -38.65 10.61
N LEU A 572 10.46 -39.14 11.62
CA LEU A 572 10.44 -38.60 12.97
C LEU A 572 11.84 -38.16 13.39
N LEU A 573 11.91 -37.00 14.03
CA LEU A 573 13.08 -36.54 14.77
C LEU A 573 12.59 -36.06 16.14
N PRO A 574 12.78 -36.87 17.19
CA PRO A 574 12.28 -36.58 18.52
C PRO A 574 12.81 -35.25 19.07
N TYR A 575 14.10 -35.00 18.88
CA TYR A 575 14.72 -33.73 19.25
C TYR A 575 15.94 -33.40 18.38
N LEU A 576 16.21 -32.12 18.28
CA LEU A 576 17.44 -31.53 17.77
C LEU A 576 17.80 -30.35 18.66
N HIS A 577 19.02 -30.34 19.17
CA HIS A 577 19.62 -29.19 19.82
C HIS A 577 20.81 -28.76 18.96
N ALA A 578 20.71 -27.60 18.34
CA ALA A 578 21.75 -27.06 17.48
C ALA A 578 22.21 -25.70 17.98
N GLU A 579 23.48 -25.58 18.31
CA GLU A 579 24.13 -24.35 18.74
C GLU A 579 25.13 -23.89 17.67
N VAL A 580 25.02 -22.65 17.29
CA VAL A 580 25.92 -22.01 16.33
C VAL A 580 26.56 -20.81 16.99
N VAL A 581 27.88 -20.82 17.07
CA VAL A 581 28.67 -19.67 17.58
C VAL A 581 29.59 -19.22 16.45
N ASN A 582 29.46 -17.97 16.06
CA ASN A 582 30.23 -17.38 15.00
C ASN A 582 31.13 -16.25 15.54
N GLY A 583 32.38 -16.58 15.83
CA GLY A 583 33.40 -15.63 16.22
C GLY A 583 34.25 -15.14 15.03
N VAL A 584 34.99 -14.08 15.21
CA VAL A 584 35.84 -13.49 14.15
C VAL A 584 36.95 -14.47 13.69
N ALA A 585 37.47 -15.27 14.60
CA ALA A 585 38.58 -16.19 14.35
C ALA A 585 38.19 -17.66 14.33
N HIS A 586 37.02 -18.01 14.88
CA HIS A 586 36.61 -19.39 15.04
C HIS A 586 35.07 -19.47 15.03
N ARG A 587 34.56 -20.43 14.28
CA ARG A 587 33.14 -20.80 14.25
C ARG A 587 32.96 -22.17 14.88
N SER A 588 31.85 -22.40 15.54
CA SER A 588 31.46 -23.73 15.98
C SER A 588 30.00 -23.99 15.68
N LEU A 589 29.70 -25.17 15.18
CA LEU A 589 28.37 -25.75 15.04
C LEU A 589 28.35 -27.04 15.87
N ARG A 590 27.48 -27.10 16.84
CA ARG A 590 27.16 -28.32 17.58
C ARG A 590 25.73 -28.70 17.30
N ALA A 591 25.49 -29.93 16.92
CA ALA A 591 24.15 -30.46 16.70
C ALA A 591 24.04 -31.80 17.40
N HIS A 592 23.07 -31.90 18.27
CA HIS A 592 22.77 -33.10 19.06
C HIS A 592 21.35 -33.55 18.77
N THR A 593 21.19 -34.80 18.35
CA THR A 593 19.91 -35.44 18.08
C THR A 593 19.83 -36.80 18.76
N ASP A 594 18.74 -37.52 18.62
CA ASP A 594 18.61 -38.92 19.08
C ASP A 594 19.50 -39.92 18.30
N PHE A 595 19.99 -39.53 17.12
CA PHE A 595 20.79 -40.38 16.28
C PHE A 595 22.15 -39.83 15.88
N ALA A 596 22.40 -38.54 16.14
CA ALA A 596 23.68 -37.94 15.72
C ALA A 596 24.15 -36.90 16.73
N ASP A 597 25.44 -36.97 17.02
CA ASP A 597 26.22 -35.90 17.65
C ASP A 597 27.22 -35.38 16.62
N ILE A 598 27.10 -34.10 16.28
CA ILE A 598 27.93 -33.46 15.27
C ILE A 598 28.57 -32.21 15.86
N GLU A 599 29.87 -32.10 15.77
CA GLU A 599 30.62 -30.90 16.10
C GLU A 599 31.53 -30.49 14.94
N ILE A 600 31.36 -29.27 14.47
CA ILE A 600 32.15 -28.68 13.41
C ILE A 600 32.73 -27.38 13.95
N GLY A 601 34.06 -27.30 13.99
CA GLY A 601 34.82 -26.15 14.50
C GLY A 601 35.79 -25.61 13.46
N GLY A 602 36.13 -24.31 13.57
CA GLY A 602 37.14 -23.75 12.70
C GLY A 602 36.79 -22.46 11.96
N ARG A 603 37.45 -22.20 10.87
CA ARG A 603 37.17 -21.09 9.95
C ARG A 603 36.60 -21.66 8.66
N TYR A 604 35.32 -21.40 8.41
CA TYR A 604 34.60 -21.88 7.23
C TYR A 604 33.37 -21.03 6.93
N ASP A 605 32.88 -21.13 5.73
CA ASP A 605 31.60 -20.59 5.32
C ASP A 605 30.62 -21.75 5.13
N TYR A 606 29.41 -21.64 5.70
CA TYR A 606 28.40 -22.72 5.65
C TYR A 606 28.08 -23.19 4.23
N PRO A 607 27.87 -22.31 3.22
CA PRO A 607 27.56 -22.73 1.85
C PRO A 607 28.70 -23.54 1.18
N THR A 608 29.93 -23.34 1.63
CA THR A 608 31.10 -23.97 1.01
C THR A 608 31.61 -25.23 1.75
N LEU A 609 31.07 -25.51 2.94
CA LEU A 609 31.55 -26.60 3.81
C LEU A 609 31.53 -27.97 3.11
N LEU A 610 30.41 -28.35 2.49
CA LEU A 610 30.34 -29.61 1.75
C LEU A 610 31.29 -29.66 0.54
N GLY A 611 31.40 -28.53 -0.18
CA GLY A 611 32.34 -28.40 -1.28
C GLY A 611 33.80 -28.57 -0.87
N ARG A 612 34.15 -28.24 0.37
CA ARG A 612 35.53 -28.44 0.89
C ARG A 612 35.85 -29.89 1.15
N LEU A 613 34.91 -30.65 1.71
CA LEU A 613 35.08 -32.11 1.84
C LEU A 613 35.22 -32.77 0.44
N GLN A 614 34.43 -32.31 -0.50
CA GLN A 614 34.52 -32.73 -1.90
C GLN A 614 35.89 -32.41 -2.50
N ASN A 615 36.48 -31.26 -2.16
CA ASN A 615 37.78 -30.84 -2.67
C ASN A 615 38.96 -31.69 -2.13
N LEU A 616 38.84 -32.40 -1.00
CA LEU A 616 39.83 -33.35 -0.53
C LEU A 616 40.12 -34.45 -1.53
N VAL A 617 39.11 -34.85 -2.29
CA VAL A 617 39.24 -35.81 -3.37
C VAL A 617 39.40 -35.10 -4.71
N GLY A 618 38.60 -34.12 -5.01
CA GLY A 618 38.53 -33.45 -6.29
C GLY A 618 39.80 -32.70 -6.69
N HIS A 619 40.64 -32.33 -5.71
CA HIS A 619 41.94 -31.73 -6.03
C HIS A 619 42.93 -32.74 -6.67
N TYR A 620 42.85 -34.00 -6.27
CA TYR A 620 43.74 -35.07 -6.75
C TYR A 620 43.14 -35.88 -7.90
N LEU A 621 41.80 -35.95 -7.94
CA LEU A 621 41.03 -36.68 -8.92
C LEU A 621 39.95 -35.78 -9.52
N PRO A 622 40.29 -34.67 -10.19
CA PRO A 622 39.32 -33.69 -10.71
C PRO A 622 38.38 -34.24 -11.75
N SER A 623 38.78 -35.24 -12.51
CA SER A 623 37.92 -35.93 -13.47
C SER A 623 36.85 -36.79 -12.78
N LEU A 624 37.15 -37.36 -11.62
CA LEU A 624 36.22 -38.14 -10.83
C LEU A 624 35.27 -37.25 -10.04
N VAL A 625 35.80 -36.28 -9.30
CA VAL A 625 35.07 -35.36 -8.41
C VAL A 625 35.45 -33.93 -8.77
N SER A 626 34.52 -33.21 -9.38
CA SER A 626 34.79 -31.83 -9.82
C SER A 626 35.07 -30.91 -8.61
N PRO A 627 36.22 -30.21 -8.56
CA PRO A 627 36.53 -29.33 -7.47
C PRO A 627 35.62 -28.10 -7.46
N VAL A 628 35.28 -27.61 -6.27
CA VAL A 628 34.46 -26.42 -6.03
C VAL A 628 35.39 -25.28 -5.65
N PRO A 629 35.16 -24.03 -6.11
CA PRO A 629 35.95 -22.88 -5.71
C PRO A 629 35.98 -22.70 -4.18
N SER A 630 37.18 -22.65 -3.59
CA SER A 630 37.39 -22.45 -2.15
C SER A 630 38.26 -21.24 -1.87
N ARG A 631 38.00 -20.51 -0.76
CA ARG A 631 38.86 -19.44 -0.26
C ARG A 631 39.96 -20.03 0.59
N GLY A 632 41.19 -19.66 0.32
CA GLY A 632 42.38 -20.41 0.64
C GLY A 632 42.89 -20.51 2.09
N ASN A 633 42.21 -20.05 3.13
CA ASN A 633 42.75 -20.02 4.52
C ASN A 633 41.79 -20.59 5.55
N ASP A 634 41.12 -21.65 5.22
CA ASP A 634 40.10 -22.21 6.14
C ASP A 634 40.61 -23.54 6.72
N CYS A 635 40.39 -23.66 8.04
CA CYS A 635 40.67 -24.87 8.80
C CYS A 635 39.37 -25.35 9.43
N VAL A 636 38.94 -26.58 9.18
CA VAL A 636 37.69 -27.15 9.68
C VAL A 636 38.00 -28.42 10.44
N SER A 637 37.60 -28.50 11.71
CA SER A 637 37.56 -29.74 12.46
C SER A 637 36.14 -30.30 12.43
N ILE A 638 36.00 -31.61 12.22
CA ILE A 638 34.73 -32.32 12.21
C ILE A 638 34.85 -33.51 13.17
N SER A 639 33.83 -33.61 14.03
CA SER A 639 33.60 -34.79 14.84
C SER A 639 32.11 -35.15 14.73
N ALA A 640 31.80 -36.35 14.33
CA ALA A 640 30.41 -36.81 14.22
C ALA A 640 30.30 -38.25 14.65
N THR A 641 29.30 -38.55 15.46
CA THR A 641 28.85 -39.88 15.83
C THR A 641 27.43 -40.06 15.33
N ILE A 642 27.18 -41.06 14.49
CA ILE A 642 25.92 -41.21 13.78
C ILE A 642 25.38 -42.64 14.03
N SER A 643 24.16 -42.72 14.55
CA SER A 643 23.42 -43.99 14.77
C SER A 643 22.34 -44.17 13.70
N ASP A 644 21.83 -45.40 13.60
CA ASP A 644 20.80 -45.75 12.61
C ASP A 644 19.44 -45.09 12.94
N THR A 645 18.82 -44.58 11.89
CA THR A 645 17.45 -44.05 11.97
C THR A 645 16.78 -44.10 10.59
N PRO A 646 15.44 -44.30 10.54
CA PRO A 646 14.70 -44.15 9.30
C PRO A 646 14.92 -42.81 8.57
N LEU A 647 15.12 -41.73 9.34
CA LEU A 647 15.46 -40.41 8.79
C LEU A 647 16.78 -40.45 8.01
N LEU A 648 17.84 -41.04 8.60
CA LEU A 648 19.14 -41.12 7.94
C LEU A 648 19.06 -41.94 6.66
N ARG A 649 18.37 -43.05 6.68
CA ARG A 649 18.18 -43.93 5.49
C ARG A 649 17.44 -43.22 4.36
N SER A 650 16.39 -42.45 4.73
CA SER A 650 15.64 -41.65 3.78
C SER A 650 16.45 -40.48 3.20
N LEU A 651 17.33 -39.84 3.98
CA LEU A 651 18.20 -38.75 3.53
C LEU A 651 19.32 -39.22 2.60
N LEU A 652 19.97 -40.31 2.97
CA LEU A 652 21.14 -40.80 2.22
C LEU A 652 20.79 -41.67 0.99
N HIS A 653 19.54 -42.18 0.91
CA HIS A 653 19.10 -43.10 -0.14
C HIS A 653 20.05 -44.30 -0.35
N LEU A 654 20.78 -44.67 0.70
CA LEU A 654 21.72 -45.76 0.66
C LEU A 654 21.08 -47.05 1.20
N PRO A 655 21.28 -48.21 0.57
CA PRO A 655 20.79 -49.48 1.03
C PRO A 655 21.65 -50.03 2.18
N LEU A 656 21.82 -49.20 3.23
CA LEU A 656 22.62 -49.59 4.39
C LEU A 656 21.86 -49.35 5.70
N THR A 657 22.14 -50.16 6.70
CA THR A 657 21.63 -50.04 8.06
C THR A 657 22.78 -50.06 9.04
N LEU A 658 22.88 -49.10 9.94
CA LEU A 658 23.92 -49.06 10.97
C LEU A 658 23.50 -49.92 12.16
N GLN A 659 24.26 -50.95 12.51
CA GLN A 659 24.02 -51.76 13.73
C GLN A 659 24.73 -51.18 14.95
N ALA A 660 25.75 -50.36 14.75
CA ALA A 660 26.48 -49.64 15.75
C ALA A 660 26.75 -48.23 15.25
N PRO A 661 26.93 -47.25 16.15
CA PRO A 661 27.25 -45.86 15.74
C PRO A 661 28.50 -45.79 14.86
N VAL A 662 28.39 -44.96 13.82
CA VAL A 662 29.54 -44.63 12.95
C VAL A 662 30.18 -43.36 13.46
N GLU A 663 31.47 -43.35 13.59
CA GLU A 663 32.26 -42.20 14.01
C GLU A 663 33.03 -41.62 12.82
N LEU A 664 32.94 -40.33 12.65
CA LEU A 664 33.72 -39.54 11.69
C LEU A 664 34.51 -38.49 12.46
N GLN A 665 35.79 -38.47 12.33
CA GLN A 665 36.65 -37.44 12.91
C GLN A 665 37.67 -36.94 11.91
N GLY A 666 37.99 -35.68 11.96
CA GLY A 666 39.07 -35.16 11.16
C GLY A 666 39.22 -33.67 11.10
N VAL A 667 40.24 -33.26 10.40
CA VAL A 667 40.60 -31.83 10.21
C VAL A 667 40.90 -31.63 8.72
N VAL A 668 40.35 -30.55 8.18
CA VAL A 668 40.62 -30.12 6.81
C VAL A 668 41.20 -28.70 6.88
N ASP A 669 42.39 -28.49 6.40
CA ASP A 669 43.10 -27.23 6.39
C ASP A 669 43.55 -26.89 4.94
N GLY A 670 42.80 -25.98 4.33
CA GLY A 670 43.03 -25.61 2.93
C GLY A 670 42.83 -26.76 1.97
N ARG A 671 43.96 -27.29 1.44
CA ARG A 671 44.00 -28.46 0.54
C ARG A 671 44.36 -29.75 1.27
N HIS A 672 44.78 -29.66 2.50
CA HIS A 672 45.22 -30.79 3.31
C HIS A 672 44.09 -31.23 4.21
N GLY A 673 43.99 -32.52 4.46
CA GLY A 673 42.98 -33.08 5.33
C GLY A 673 43.38 -34.42 5.88
N ASN A 674 42.87 -34.70 7.05
CA ASN A 674 42.96 -35.99 7.69
C ASN A 674 41.58 -36.35 8.21
N LEU A 675 40.92 -37.32 7.57
CA LEU A 675 39.61 -37.81 7.95
C LEU A 675 39.67 -39.28 8.28
N GLN A 676 39.10 -39.64 9.42
CA GLN A 676 38.95 -41.03 9.84
C GLN A 676 37.47 -41.33 10.04
N LEU A 677 37.00 -42.40 9.40
CA LEU A 677 35.65 -42.92 9.57
C LEU A 677 35.79 -44.34 10.14
N THR A 678 35.05 -44.61 11.18
CA THR A 678 34.99 -45.94 11.83
C THR A 678 33.54 -46.36 11.91
N ALA A 679 33.25 -47.54 11.33
CA ALA A 679 31.94 -48.17 11.35
C ALA A 679 32.06 -49.54 11.98
N PRO A 680 31.78 -49.69 13.28
CA PRO A 680 31.95 -50.96 13.98
C PRO A 680 31.10 -52.11 13.42
N SER A 681 29.86 -51.80 13.00
CA SER A 681 28.98 -52.79 12.40
C SER A 681 27.90 -52.12 11.55
N LEU A 682 27.77 -52.52 10.29
CA LEU A 682 26.72 -52.08 9.37
C LEU A 682 26.27 -53.24 8.46
N ILE A 683 25.06 -53.12 7.91
CA ILE A 683 24.49 -54.05 6.94
C ILE A 683 24.38 -53.33 5.62
N VAL A 684 24.95 -53.90 4.54
CA VAL A 684 24.83 -53.43 3.16
C VAL A 684 24.29 -54.59 2.32
N SER A 685 23.13 -54.40 1.68
CA SER A 685 22.52 -55.40 0.81
C SER A 685 22.44 -56.79 1.50
N ASP A 686 21.97 -56.86 2.74
CA ASP A 686 21.84 -58.01 3.59
C ASP A 686 23.18 -58.69 4.03
N GLN A 687 24.29 -58.06 3.77
CA GLN A 687 25.63 -58.52 4.22
C GLN A 687 26.06 -57.67 5.45
N GLN A 688 26.39 -58.39 6.52
CA GLN A 688 26.95 -57.72 7.70
C GLN A 688 28.45 -57.45 7.51
N ILE A 689 28.81 -56.17 7.63
CA ILE A 689 30.20 -55.72 7.60
C ILE A 689 30.54 -55.20 9.00
N THR A 690 31.65 -55.66 9.54
CA THR A 690 32.14 -55.29 10.85
C THR A 690 33.53 -54.67 10.76
N GLN A 691 33.88 -53.85 11.77
CA GLN A 691 35.19 -53.21 11.91
C GLN A 691 35.60 -52.44 10.64
N ALA A 692 34.65 -51.86 9.94
CA ALA A 692 34.98 -51.02 8.79
C ALA A 692 35.65 -49.72 9.23
N THR A 693 36.83 -49.48 8.63
CA THR A 693 37.59 -48.25 8.87
C THR A 693 37.99 -47.64 7.52
N LEU A 694 37.96 -46.33 7.45
CA LEU A 694 38.42 -45.55 6.31
C LEU A 694 39.24 -44.38 6.84
N HIS A 695 40.46 -44.26 6.43
CA HIS A 695 41.35 -43.15 6.78
C HIS A 695 41.81 -42.46 5.51
N LEU A 696 41.52 -41.24 5.33
CA LEU A 696 41.88 -40.37 4.22
C LEU A 696 42.83 -39.29 4.70
N GLN A 697 44.00 -39.24 4.12
CA GLN A 697 45.00 -38.22 4.40
C GLN A 697 45.47 -37.59 3.09
N THR A 698 45.61 -36.30 3.10
CA THR A 698 46.04 -35.53 1.95
C THR A 698 47.27 -34.69 2.27
N ALA A 699 48.26 -34.71 1.40
CA ALA A 699 49.47 -33.93 1.40
C ALA A 699 49.81 -33.53 -0.03
N ASP A 700 50.96 -33.98 -0.54
CA ASP A 700 51.31 -33.86 -1.98
C ASP A 700 50.50 -34.83 -2.87
N SER A 701 49.87 -35.83 -2.25
CA SER A 701 48.97 -36.80 -2.84
C SER A 701 47.87 -37.16 -1.84
N LEU A 702 46.78 -37.71 -2.37
CA LEU A 702 45.73 -38.31 -1.56
C LEU A 702 46.17 -39.72 -1.16
N HIS A 703 46.12 -40.00 0.12
CA HIS A 703 46.31 -41.34 0.67
C HIS A 703 45.02 -41.83 1.32
N LEU A 704 44.59 -43.00 0.95
CA LEU A 704 43.42 -43.65 1.50
C LEU A 704 43.86 -45.01 2.06
N THR A 705 43.48 -45.34 3.30
CA THR A 705 43.55 -46.65 3.84
C THR A 705 42.20 -47.12 4.28
N PHE A 706 41.86 -48.35 4.06
CA PHE A 706 40.60 -48.93 4.45
C PHE A 706 40.74 -50.37 4.91
N ALA A 707 39.86 -50.78 5.78
CA ALA A 707 39.71 -52.17 6.20
C ALA A 707 38.25 -52.46 6.49
N ALA A 708 37.80 -53.64 6.22
CA ALA A 708 36.47 -54.12 6.54
C ALA A 708 36.45 -55.64 6.75
N HIS A 709 35.64 -56.08 7.67
CA HIS A 709 35.43 -57.48 7.97
C HIS A 709 33.99 -57.85 7.61
N ARG A 710 33.81 -59.00 7.00
CA ARG A 710 32.50 -59.58 6.76
C ARG A 710 32.52 -61.02 7.24
N GLU A 711 31.52 -61.46 7.96
CA GLU A 711 31.30 -62.82 8.32
C GLU A 711 29.91 -63.25 7.82
N ASP A 712 29.87 -64.38 7.10
CA ASP A 712 28.61 -64.90 6.61
C ASP A 712 27.93 -65.77 7.69
N LYS A 713 26.71 -66.21 7.43
CA LYS A 713 25.89 -67.01 8.37
C LYS A 713 26.51 -68.41 8.62
N GLU A 714 27.51 -68.83 7.86
CA GLU A 714 28.20 -70.11 7.97
C GLU A 714 29.59 -69.99 8.64
N GLY A 715 29.90 -68.77 9.13
CA GLY A 715 31.19 -68.53 9.78
C GLY A 715 32.37 -68.31 8.83
N THR A 716 32.10 -68.08 7.53
CA THR A 716 33.13 -67.70 6.58
C THR A 716 33.48 -66.28 6.72
N ALA A 717 34.65 -65.96 7.21
CA ALA A 717 35.11 -64.58 7.39
C ALA A 717 35.83 -64.13 6.10
N LEU A 718 35.42 -62.90 5.62
CA LEU A 718 36.14 -62.17 4.55
C LEU A 718 36.70 -60.85 5.16
N CYS A 719 38.01 -60.76 5.12
CA CYS A 719 38.70 -59.53 5.51
C CYS A 719 39.19 -58.84 4.24
N VAL A 720 38.82 -57.60 4.06
CA VAL A 720 39.34 -56.74 2.97
C VAL A 720 40.06 -55.57 3.56
N SER A 721 41.26 -55.32 3.14
CA SER A 721 42.03 -54.14 3.55
C SER A 721 42.79 -53.60 2.35
N GLY A 722 43.19 -52.39 2.42
CA GLY A 722 43.93 -51.79 1.35
C GLY A 722 44.34 -50.36 1.61
N TYR A 723 45.14 -49.85 0.69
CA TYR A 723 45.49 -48.45 0.63
C TYR A 723 45.46 -48.01 -0.83
N ALA A 724 45.30 -46.71 -1.02
CA ALA A 724 45.35 -46.10 -2.34
C ALA A 724 46.08 -44.76 -2.28
N ALA A 725 46.88 -44.47 -3.30
CA ALA A 725 47.44 -43.14 -3.47
C ALA A 725 46.90 -42.52 -4.75
N ALA A 726 46.45 -41.25 -4.70
CA ALA A 726 45.94 -40.55 -5.85
C ALA A 726 46.62 -39.20 -6.08
N LYS A 727 46.89 -38.90 -7.34
CA LYS A 727 47.48 -37.64 -7.80
C LYS A 727 47.25 -37.48 -9.31
N ASP A 728 46.93 -36.26 -9.75
CA ASP A 728 46.81 -35.89 -11.17
C ASP A 728 45.92 -36.82 -11.98
N ASP A 729 44.68 -37.10 -11.47
CA ASP A 729 43.70 -38.03 -12.02
C ASP A 729 44.15 -39.50 -12.10
N GLN A 730 45.21 -39.84 -11.39
CA GLN A 730 45.67 -41.23 -11.26
C GLN A 730 45.48 -41.72 -9.84
N LEU A 731 44.90 -42.90 -9.71
CA LEU A 731 44.70 -43.63 -8.46
C LEU A 731 45.51 -44.96 -8.54
N ARG A 732 46.28 -45.23 -7.51
CA ARG A 732 47.05 -46.47 -7.35
C ARG A 732 46.56 -47.22 -6.13
N PRO A 733 45.54 -48.05 -6.26
CA PRO A 733 45.05 -48.89 -5.17
C PRO A 733 45.89 -50.15 -5.01
N HIS A 734 46.10 -50.52 -3.75
CA HIS A 734 46.53 -51.83 -3.32
C HIS A 734 45.40 -52.47 -2.50
N ILE A 735 44.90 -53.61 -2.83
CA ILE A 735 43.82 -54.30 -2.17
C ILE A 735 44.25 -55.68 -1.75
N ALA A 736 44.12 -56.00 -0.48
CA ALA A 736 44.33 -57.33 0.06
C ALA A 736 42.99 -57.90 0.56
N ALA A 737 42.67 -59.08 0.12
CA ALA A 737 41.47 -59.83 0.51
C ALA A 737 41.83 -61.19 1.06
N GLN A 738 41.29 -61.55 2.21
CA GLN A 738 41.47 -62.84 2.86
C GLN A 738 40.08 -63.42 3.19
N MET A 739 39.77 -64.57 2.68
CA MET A 739 38.55 -65.28 2.96
C MET A 739 38.87 -66.58 3.67
N GLY A 740 38.35 -66.79 4.84
CA GLY A 740 38.43 -68.09 5.56
C GLY A 740 37.37 -69.05 5.10
N GLY A 741 37.25 -70.17 5.76
CA GLY A 741 36.26 -71.18 5.47
C GLY A 741 36.86 -72.46 4.96
N LYS A 742 36.07 -73.33 4.29
CA LYS A 742 36.52 -74.60 3.76
C LYS A 742 37.59 -74.53 2.68
N LEU A 743 37.53 -73.43 1.91
CA LEU A 743 38.51 -73.05 0.88
C LEU A 743 39.04 -71.69 1.20
N PRO A 744 40.17 -71.59 1.92
CA PRO A 744 40.72 -70.28 2.23
C PRO A 744 41.29 -69.62 0.95
N VAL A 745 40.90 -68.35 0.74
CA VAL A 745 41.42 -67.54 -0.39
C VAL A 745 42.17 -66.33 0.15
N SER A 746 43.32 -66.08 -0.39
CA SER A 746 44.11 -64.85 -0.15
C SER A 746 44.49 -64.24 -1.49
N ALA A 747 44.17 -63.03 -1.69
CA ALA A 747 44.42 -62.32 -2.93
C ALA A 747 44.99 -60.88 -2.58
N GLU A 748 45.97 -60.48 -3.32
CA GLU A 748 46.50 -59.12 -3.32
C GLU A 748 46.49 -58.60 -4.76
N ALA A 749 46.04 -57.38 -4.95
CA ALA A 749 45.97 -56.74 -6.24
C ALA A 749 46.45 -55.29 -6.19
N ASP A 750 47.33 -54.99 -7.13
CA ASP A 750 47.75 -53.58 -7.37
C ASP A 750 47.25 -53.14 -8.73
N ALA A 751 46.74 -51.92 -8.79
CA ALA A 751 46.28 -51.35 -10.04
C ALA A 751 46.76 -49.93 -10.25
N ASN A 752 46.75 -49.51 -11.50
CA ASN A 752 46.89 -48.08 -11.86
C ASN A 752 45.58 -47.64 -12.55
N VAL A 753 44.85 -46.74 -11.96
CA VAL A 753 43.58 -46.24 -12.49
C VAL A 753 43.75 -44.80 -12.93
N ALA A 754 43.53 -44.52 -14.20
CA ALA A 754 43.49 -43.14 -14.73
C ALA A 754 42.07 -42.74 -15.00
N PHE A 755 41.71 -41.54 -14.51
CA PHE A 755 40.40 -40.95 -14.74
C PHE A 755 40.53 -39.83 -15.77
N GLU A 756 39.60 -39.77 -16.69
CA GLU A 756 39.50 -38.71 -17.68
C GLU A 756 38.03 -38.40 -17.97
N ARG A 757 37.74 -37.26 -18.54
CA ARG A 757 36.38 -36.92 -19.00
C ARG A 757 36.34 -36.84 -20.52
N ASP A 758 35.55 -37.70 -21.14
CA ASP A 758 35.21 -37.61 -22.56
C ASP A 758 33.79 -37.06 -22.71
N ARG A 759 33.66 -35.93 -23.40
CA ARG A 759 32.36 -35.21 -23.61
C ARG A 759 31.54 -35.02 -22.33
N GLY A 760 32.22 -34.77 -21.19
CA GLY A 760 31.60 -34.57 -19.88
C GLY A 760 31.30 -35.86 -19.10
N MET A 761 31.46 -37.03 -19.68
CA MET A 761 31.26 -38.33 -19.01
C MET A 761 32.59 -38.89 -18.51
N LEU A 762 32.52 -39.55 -17.35
CA LEU A 762 33.70 -40.16 -16.74
C LEU A 762 34.14 -41.39 -17.53
N VAL A 763 35.45 -41.48 -17.81
CA VAL A 763 36.15 -42.63 -18.34
C VAL A 763 37.19 -43.06 -17.31
N SER A 764 37.18 -44.34 -16.94
CA SER A 764 38.12 -44.93 -16.01
C SER A 764 38.93 -45.98 -16.75
N ARG A 765 40.24 -45.82 -16.85
CA ARG A 765 41.19 -46.82 -17.41
C ARG A 765 41.95 -47.46 -16.26
N ILE A 766 41.77 -48.73 -16.10
CA ILE A 766 42.33 -49.54 -15.03
C ILE A 766 43.39 -50.49 -15.64
N HIS A 767 44.61 -50.34 -15.24
CA HIS A 767 45.66 -51.27 -15.51
C HIS A 767 45.94 -52.15 -14.29
N LEU A 768 45.52 -53.36 -14.29
CA LEU A 768 45.79 -54.33 -13.23
C LEU A 768 47.19 -54.83 -13.35
N ASN A 769 48.00 -54.66 -12.32
CA ASN A 769 49.33 -55.19 -12.29
C ASN A 769 49.29 -56.70 -12.05
N PRO A 770 50.35 -57.44 -12.53
CA PRO A 770 50.49 -58.89 -12.23
C PRO A 770 50.42 -59.11 -10.70
N SER A 771 49.59 -60.03 -10.32
CA SER A 771 49.34 -60.37 -8.90
C SER A 771 49.16 -61.86 -8.69
N MET A 772 49.04 -62.28 -7.44
CA MET A 772 48.87 -63.69 -7.08
C MET A 772 47.59 -63.85 -6.22
N VAL A 773 46.86 -64.92 -6.55
CA VAL A 773 45.73 -65.37 -5.73
C VAL A 773 46.03 -66.75 -5.22
N LYS A 774 45.96 -66.94 -3.91
CA LYS A 774 46.14 -68.27 -3.30
C LYS A 774 44.77 -68.79 -2.93
N VAL A 775 44.42 -69.96 -3.45
CA VAL A 775 43.20 -70.69 -3.12
C VAL A 775 43.63 -71.98 -2.47
N ASP A 776 43.37 -72.12 -1.17
CA ASP A 776 43.84 -73.18 -0.32
C ASP A 776 45.37 -73.38 -0.45
N THR A 777 45.84 -74.38 -1.05
CA THR A 777 47.26 -74.66 -1.29
C THR A 777 47.75 -74.29 -2.69
N LEU A 778 46.82 -73.89 -3.60
CA LEU A 778 47.11 -73.55 -4.99
C LEU A 778 47.42 -72.08 -5.17
N LEU A 779 48.45 -71.79 -5.94
CA LEU A 779 48.82 -70.42 -6.33
C LEU A 779 48.39 -70.19 -7.78
N PHE A 780 47.61 -69.14 -7.97
CA PHE A 780 47.24 -68.65 -9.29
C PHE A 780 47.91 -67.32 -9.57
N ASN A 781 48.40 -67.18 -10.77
CA ASN A 781 48.95 -65.90 -11.25
C ASN A 781 47.84 -65.16 -11.96
N VAL A 782 47.70 -63.88 -11.59
CA VAL A 782 46.85 -62.93 -12.31
C VAL A 782 47.77 -62.15 -13.24
N LEU A 783 47.43 -62.19 -14.54
CA LEU A 783 48.20 -61.40 -15.50
C LEU A 783 47.85 -59.98 -15.53
N ALA A 784 48.74 -59.11 -16.03
CA ALA A 784 48.40 -57.71 -16.29
C ALA A 784 47.19 -57.63 -17.22
N SER A 785 46.28 -56.79 -16.92
CA SER A 785 45.04 -56.63 -17.67
C SER A 785 44.64 -55.13 -17.75
N ASP A 786 44.15 -54.77 -18.93
CA ASP A 786 43.60 -53.42 -19.14
C ASP A 786 42.07 -53.45 -19.17
N ILE A 787 41.46 -52.65 -18.30
CA ILE A 787 40.02 -52.57 -18.15
C ILE A 787 39.62 -51.15 -18.35
N THR A 788 38.70 -50.89 -19.30
CA THR A 788 38.17 -49.55 -19.50
C THR A 788 36.70 -49.52 -19.18
N TYR A 789 36.30 -48.60 -18.33
CA TYR A 789 34.89 -48.33 -18.06
C TYR A 789 34.53 -46.92 -18.54
N ALA A 790 33.60 -46.82 -19.46
CA ALA A 790 33.16 -45.59 -20.05
C ALA A 790 31.71 -45.68 -20.54
N HIS A 791 30.84 -44.70 -20.27
CA HIS A 791 29.49 -44.64 -20.86
C HIS A 791 28.63 -45.89 -20.63
N HIS A 792 28.69 -46.53 -19.45
CA HIS A 792 28.05 -47.81 -19.14
C HIS A 792 28.57 -48.97 -19.99
N ARG A 793 29.74 -48.83 -20.54
CA ARG A 793 30.46 -49.86 -21.27
C ARG A 793 31.67 -50.30 -20.45
N LEU A 794 31.80 -51.59 -20.24
CA LEU A 794 32.97 -52.20 -19.66
C LEU A 794 33.71 -52.92 -20.79
N ASP A 795 35.01 -52.68 -20.96
CA ASP A 795 35.88 -53.31 -21.92
C ASP A 795 37.02 -53.92 -21.12
N ILE A 796 37.19 -55.22 -21.23
CA ILE A 796 38.25 -56.05 -20.56
C ILE A 796 39.16 -56.62 -21.59
N ASP A 797 40.40 -56.23 -21.52
CA ASP A 797 41.45 -56.80 -22.37
C ASP A 797 42.35 -57.71 -21.53
N HIS A 798 42.28 -59.04 -21.89
CA HIS A 798 43.13 -60.12 -21.38
C HIS A 798 43.20 -60.26 -19.86
N PHE A 799 42.05 -60.21 -19.15
CA PHE A 799 42.06 -60.62 -17.75
C PHE A 799 42.23 -62.17 -17.67
N GLU A 800 43.30 -62.59 -17.06
CA GLU A 800 43.64 -64.00 -16.93
C GLU A 800 44.12 -64.34 -15.51
N VAL A 801 43.48 -65.33 -14.92
CA VAL A 801 43.92 -65.98 -13.68
C VAL A 801 44.27 -67.42 -13.98
N SER A 802 45.55 -67.82 -13.79
CA SER A 802 46.01 -69.13 -14.21
C SER A 802 47.07 -69.78 -13.28
N ASN A 803 47.10 -71.07 -13.25
CA ASN A 803 48.19 -71.82 -12.73
C ASN A 803 48.66 -72.82 -13.81
N LYS A 804 49.53 -73.73 -13.49
CA LYS A 804 50.13 -74.70 -14.49
C LYS A 804 49.10 -75.48 -15.32
N GLU A 805 47.89 -75.77 -14.74
CA GLU A 805 46.89 -76.61 -15.39
C GLU A 805 45.54 -75.95 -15.57
N GLN A 806 45.25 -74.95 -14.75
CA GLN A 806 43.96 -74.24 -14.63
C GLN A 806 44.03 -72.81 -15.13
N LEU A 807 42.96 -72.37 -15.84
CA LEU A 807 42.89 -71.01 -16.36
C LEU A 807 41.43 -70.49 -16.34
N ILE A 808 41.28 -69.27 -15.86
CA ILE A 808 40.10 -68.51 -16.04
C ILE A 808 40.50 -67.25 -16.81
N GLY A 809 39.95 -67.07 -17.99
CA GLY A 809 40.18 -65.87 -18.81
C GLY A 809 38.91 -65.11 -19.08
N ILE A 810 38.94 -63.76 -19.01
CA ILE A 810 37.82 -62.89 -19.36
C ILE A 810 38.33 -61.85 -20.36
N ASN A 811 37.61 -61.77 -21.49
CA ASN A 811 37.95 -60.80 -22.54
C ASN A 811 36.70 -60.36 -23.27
N GLY A 812 36.71 -59.13 -23.74
CA GLY A 812 35.65 -58.56 -24.54
C GLY A 812 35.01 -57.34 -23.94
N GLN A 813 33.90 -56.89 -24.52
CA GLN A 813 33.20 -55.70 -24.10
C GLN A 813 31.73 -56.02 -23.78
N THR A 814 31.16 -55.24 -22.79
CA THR A 814 29.74 -55.39 -22.46
C THR A 814 29.13 -54.08 -22.18
N THR A 815 27.94 -53.86 -22.69
CA THR A 815 27.03 -52.77 -22.40
C THR A 815 25.75 -53.31 -21.76
N GLY A 816 24.66 -52.64 -21.82
CA GLY A 816 23.32 -53.19 -21.50
C GLY A 816 22.66 -53.94 -22.69
N SER A 817 23.33 -54.00 -23.85
CA SER A 817 22.83 -54.62 -25.09
C SER A 817 22.99 -56.13 -25.11
N GLU A 818 22.21 -56.83 -25.96
CA GLU A 818 22.34 -58.23 -26.24
C GLU A 818 23.47 -58.54 -27.27
N ASP A 819 23.91 -57.51 -27.99
CA ASP A 819 24.89 -57.64 -29.05
C ASP A 819 26.34 -57.80 -28.52
N ASP A 820 26.59 -57.32 -27.31
CA ASP A 820 27.90 -57.31 -26.68
C ASP A 820 27.97 -58.39 -25.60
N SER A 821 29.14 -59.04 -25.50
CA SER A 821 29.37 -60.07 -24.49
C SER A 821 30.80 -60.09 -23.99
N LEU A 822 30.97 -60.43 -22.72
CA LEU A 822 32.25 -60.87 -22.15
C LEU A 822 32.42 -62.34 -22.39
N LYS A 823 33.49 -62.70 -23.03
CA LYS A 823 33.87 -64.09 -23.23
C LYS A 823 34.63 -64.57 -22.00
N VAL A 824 34.08 -65.57 -21.31
CA VAL A 824 34.71 -66.22 -20.17
C VAL A 824 35.21 -67.57 -20.63
N THR A 825 36.50 -67.80 -20.50
CA THR A 825 37.15 -69.04 -20.86
C THR A 825 37.58 -69.79 -19.60
N LEU A 826 37.16 -71.00 -19.45
CA LEU A 826 37.51 -71.87 -18.35
C LEU A 826 38.33 -73.01 -18.90
N ARG A 827 39.48 -73.40 -18.24
CA ARG A 827 40.29 -74.58 -18.57
C ARG A 827 40.64 -75.30 -17.28
N ASN A 828 40.26 -76.52 -17.21
CA ASN A 828 40.56 -77.48 -16.12
C ASN A 828 40.22 -76.86 -14.72
N ILE A 829 39.17 -76.10 -14.60
CA ILE A 829 38.77 -75.45 -13.32
C ILE A 829 37.96 -76.48 -12.55
N ASP A 830 38.36 -76.77 -11.33
CA ASP A 830 37.61 -77.59 -10.40
C ASP A 830 36.23 -77.01 -10.11
N VAL A 831 35.16 -77.72 -10.44
CA VAL A 831 33.79 -77.19 -10.36
C VAL A 831 33.42 -76.83 -8.93
N PRO A 832 33.75 -77.60 -7.87
CA PRO A 832 33.54 -77.21 -6.51
C PRO A 832 34.07 -75.78 -6.16
N TYR A 833 35.23 -75.38 -6.70
CA TYR A 833 35.80 -74.04 -6.45
C TYR A 833 34.87 -72.91 -6.97
N ILE A 834 34.28 -73.13 -8.16
CA ILE A 834 33.40 -72.17 -8.76
C ILE A 834 32.06 -72.10 -7.95
N LEU A 835 31.49 -73.28 -7.59
CA LEU A 835 30.22 -73.36 -6.88
C LEU A 835 30.32 -72.81 -5.47
N ASP A 836 31.39 -73.05 -4.75
CA ASP A 836 31.67 -72.51 -3.44
C ASP A 836 31.91 -70.98 -3.51
N LEU A 837 32.57 -70.47 -4.51
CA LEU A 837 32.84 -69.07 -4.72
C LEU A 837 31.54 -68.25 -4.99
N VAL A 838 30.60 -68.86 -5.76
CA VAL A 838 29.32 -68.23 -6.10
C VAL A 838 28.19 -68.60 -5.13
N HIS A 839 28.49 -69.39 -4.08
CA HIS A 839 27.53 -69.84 -3.05
C HIS A 839 26.36 -70.65 -3.63
N PHE A 840 26.59 -71.41 -4.68
CA PHE A 840 25.56 -72.21 -5.31
C PHE A 840 25.46 -73.58 -4.61
N LYS A 841 24.45 -73.75 -3.73
CA LYS A 841 24.28 -74.94 -2.84
C LYS A 841 23.20 -75.92 -3.28
N SER A 842 22.52 -75.62 -4.39
CA SER A 842 21.38 -76.41 -4.81
C SER A 842 21.77 -77.78 -5.36
N VAL A 843 23.01 -77.98 -5.83
CA VAL A 843 23.48 -79.22 -6.38
C VAL A 843 24.97 -79.32 -6.14
N GLU A 844 25.52 -80.46 -5.70
CA GLU A 844 26.95 -80.79 -5.65
C GLU A 844 27.38 -81.33 -6.97
N PHE A 845 28.34 -80.75 -7.62
CA PHE A 845 29.03 -81.20 -8.80
C PHE A 845 30.49 -81.50 -8.47
N ASP A 846 30.98 -82.59 -8.87
CA ASP A 846 32.41 -82.94 -8.80
C ASP A 846 32.95 -83.00 -10.18
N GLY A 847 34.21 -82.61 -10.39
CA GLY A 847 34.86 -82.75 -11.66
C GLY A 847 35.48 -81.43 -12.13
N VAL A 848 35.98 -81.44 -13.34
CA VAL A 848 36.76 -80.37 -13.94
C VAL A 848 35.98 -79.71 -15.09
N ALA A 849 35.81 -78.42 -15.09
CA ALA A 849 35.13 -77.67 -16.13
C ALA A 849 36.14 -77.07 -17.14
N SER A 850 35.92 -77.27 -18.41
CA SER A 850 36.61 -76.63 -19.50
C SER A 850 35.57 -76.16 -20.53
N GLY A 851 35.64 -74.92 -20.97
CA GLY A 851 34.68 -74.38 -21.92
C GLY A 851 34.74 -72.89 -22.07
N THR A 852 33.81 -72.35 -22.82
CA THR A 852 33.68 -70.94 -23.03
C THR A 852 32.22 -70.53 -22.79
N ALA A 853 32.00 -69.49 -21.99
CA ALA A 853 30.71 -68.83 -21.75
C ALA A 853 30.74 -67.43 -22.26
N TYR A 854 29.56 -66.91 -22.59
CA TYR A 854 29.40 -65.49 -23.01
C TYR A 854 28.42 -64.83 -22.10
N VAL A 855 28.90 -63.88 -21.29
CA VAL A 855 28.08 -63.13 -20.38
C VAL A 855 27.57 -61.85 -21.09
N LYS A 856 26.27 -61.71 -21.23
CA LYS A 856 25.56 -60.57 -21.85
C LYS A 856 24.82 -59.77 -20.81
N LYS A 857 24.44 -58.58 -21.14
CA LYS A 857 23.64 -57.66 -20.28
C LYS A 857 24.19 -57.49 -18.86
N PHE A 858 25.50 -57.41 -18.71
CA PHE A 858 26.16 -57.40 -17.41
C PHE A 858 25.61 -56.34 -16.43
N PHE A 859 25.18 -55.19 -16.92
CA PHE A 859 24.69 -54.07 -16.10
C PHE A 859 23.18 -54.09 -15.81
N THR A 860 22.39 -55.00 -16.41
CA THR A 860 20.93 -55.04 -16.24
C THR A 860 20.49 -56.39 -15.68
N GLN A 861 20.41 -57.41 -16.52
CA GLN A 861 20.10 -58.80 -16.11
C GLN A 861 21.13 -59.73 -16.81
N PRO A 862 22.25 -60.06 -16.14
CA PRO A 862 23.27 -60.88 -16.75
C PRO A 862 22.67 -62.20 -17.22
N THR A 863 22.91 -62.55 -18.49
CA THR A 863 22.57 -63.83 -19.09
C THR A 863 23.86 -64.51 -19.60
N ILE A 864 24.03 -65.81 -19.43
CA ILE A 864 25.21 -66.62 -19.80
C ILE A 864 24.83 -67.49 -20.98
#